data_16ad9a655cf127b8be77d4298c668e7f
#
_entry.id   16ad9a655cf127b8be77d4298c668e7f
#
_cell.length_a   1.000
_cell.length_b   1.000
_cell.length_c   1.000
_cell.angle_alpha   90.00
_cell.angle_beta   90.00
_cell.angle_gamma   90.00
#
_symmetry.space_group_name_H-M   'P 1'
#
loop_
_entity.id
_entity.type
_entity.pdbx_description
1 polymer ?
#
loop_
_entity_poly.entity_id
_entity_poly.type
_entity_poly.pdbx_seq_one_letter_code
_entity_poly.pdbx_strand_id
1 'polypeptide(L)'
;MRATDSTPWWPPQAAAPSNAPNVLLILLDDAGFGATSTFGGPVPTPNFDRLARRGLRYTQFHTTALCSPTRAALITGRNHHTAHTGSITEMATGYPGYDTLMGKDTATIGEILRLRGFNTAWFGKNHNVPDWQTSQAGPFDLWPTTLGFEHFYGFIGGDTSQWTPAVYEGTSPIEPYIGNTNYIFNTDLADKAIDWIQQQKALAPAKPFLVYYAPGATHAPHHAPPSWINMFTNQFTEGWDKRRGITLSNQIAMGIAPSNTVLTPRPSQIYGWDSDHYTDDDRSLMAYMMQVYAGYMAHTDCEVGRVLEAIQQMGQQDNTLVILSIGDNGASAEGTKYGTYNESLSMNYVDPPNMLQINEQHRRDLGTARAYNHYPIGWCWAMDSPFQWTKQVASHYGGTRNPLIISWPNRIKDVNRIRTQWHHTIDIVPTILDCLGIPQPTVVNGVTQKPMEGVSMVYTFDNASVPSRRQTQYFEMFGNRAIYDKGWVACTTPATLPWDINVTPVDIIDGYTWELYHVENDFSQGNNLAATQPGKLKELQTLFYSEAGKYNVFPLDNRKSERMDVSTRPSLTYGRTTFTYNSPVKRITEGAAPDLKNRSFTITADVNVTNAVPNGVLATQGGRFCGWGLYVKDGKLTYCYNYVGLTNTVLGATDSLTQGTNHIVLDFVYDGGGVGMGGWATLQINGSQAGKVHVPATAGYRISFDETFDVGQDTGTPVNDDYQVPSVFTDQLNQLTITLQPVPPGAQSEVRRAALRGRIDKGLQD
;
A
#
# COMPACT_ATOMS: atom_id res chain seq x y z
N MET A 1 -56.05 -12.67 -22.66
CA MET A 1 -54.72 -13.29 -22.46
C MET A 1 -54.63 -13.65 -20.99
N ARG A 2 -54.59 -14.93 -20.69
CA ARG A 2 -54.51 -15.45 -19.29
C ARG A 2 -53.14 -16.06 -19.09
N ALA A 3 -52.60 -16.04 -17.86
CA ALA A 3 -51.32 -16.68 -17.52
C ALA A 3 -51.33 -18.18 -17.85
N THR A 4 -52.52 -18.83 -17.76
CA THR A 4 -52.75 -20.23 -18.15
C THR A 4 -52.62 -20.52 -19.64
N ASP A 5 -52.66 -19.47 -20.48
CA ASP A 5 -52.53 -19.56 -21.92
C ASP A 5 -51.10 -19.21 -22.41
N SER A 6 -50.16 -19.02 -21.47
CA SER A 6 -48.80 -18.62 -21.73
C SER A 6 -47.81 -19.61 -21.12
N THR A 7 -46.69 -19.83 -21.76
CA THR A 7 -45.61 -20.64 -21.22
C THR A 7 -44.61 -19.73 -20.49
N PRO A 8 -44.43 -19.88 -19.17
CA PRO A 8 -43.44 -19.09 -18.44
C PRO A 8 -42.03 -19.48 -18.88
N TRP A 9 -41.18 -18.47 -19.01
CA TRP A 9 -39.78 -18.65 -19.35
C TRP A 9 -38.90 -17.75 -18.46
N TRP A 10 -37.80 -18.30 -17.99
CA TRP A 10 -36.77 -17.58 -17.23
C TRP A 10 -35.49 -17.50 -18.05
N PRO A 11 -34.83 -16.36 -18.14
CA PRO A 11 -33.51 -16.29 -18.76
C PRO A 11 -32.53 -17.25 -18.06
N PRO A 12 -31.70 -17.96 -18.82
CA PRO A 12 -30.71 -18.85 -18.23
C PRO A 12 -29.74 -18.06 -17.36
N GLN A 13 -29.44 -18.57 -16.18
CA GLN A 13 -28.42 -17.99 -15.32
C GLN A 13 -27.03 -18.21 -15.92
N ALA A 14 -26.11 -17.26 -15.70
CA ALA A 14 -24.71 -17.44 -16.05
C ALA A 14 -24.15 -18.66 -15.30
N ALA A 15 -23.48 -19.54 -16.02
CA ALA A 15 -22.85 -20.74 -15.48
C ALA A 15 -21.38 -20.79 -15.90
N ALA A 16 -20.53 -21.21 -14.97
CA ALA A 16 -19.12 -21.43 -15.25
C ALA A 16 -18.94 -22.62 -16.19
N PRO A 17 -17.81 -22.70 -16.94
CA PRO A 17 -17.48 -23.88 -17.72
C PRO A 17 -17.52 -25.16 -16.87
N SER A 18 -17.94 -26.27 -17.47
CA SER A 18 -18.01 -27.54 -16.75
C SER A 18 -16.64 -27.89 -16.16
N ASN A 19 -16.62 -28.29 -14.90
CA ASN A 19 -15.41 -28.62 -14.12
C ASN A 19 -14.41 -27.47 -13.98
N ALA A 20 -14.83 -26.22 -14.16
CA ALA A 20 -13.96 -25.07 -13.91
C ALA A 20 -13.40 -25.11 -12.46
N PRO A 21 -12.10 -24.90 -12.26
CA PRO A 21 -11.52 -24.84 -10.92
C PRO A 21 -12.00 -23.61 -10.17
N ASN A 22 -11.96 -23.69 -8.84
CA ASN A 22 -11.91 -22.47 -8.03
C ASN A 22 -10.60 -21.74 -8.28
N VAL A 23 -10.57 -20.44 -8.04
CA VAL A 23 -9.37 -19.60 -8.17
C VAL A 23 -9.12 -18.91 -6.84
N LEU A 24 -7.92 -19.11 -6.27
CA LEU A 24 -7.40 -18.36 -5.12
C LEU A 24 -6.16 -17.59 -5.59
N LEU A 25 -6.31 -16.31 -5.73
CA LEU A 25 -5.24 -15.37 -6.08
C LEU A 25 -4.75 -14.68 -4.81
N ILE A 26 -3.50 -14.91 -4.42
CA ILE A 26 -2.89 -14.36 -3.20
C ILE A 26 -1.79 -13.39 -3.60
N LEU A 27 -1.81 -12.18 -3.03
CA LEU A 27 -0.78 -11.18 -3.25
C LEU A 27 -0.28 -10.63 -1.91
N LEU A 28 0.98 -10.88 -1.57
CA LEU A 28 1.63 -10.24 -0.44
C LEU A 28 2.10 -8.83 -0.82
N ASP A 29 2.41 -8.03 0.17
CA ASP A 29 2.79 -6.62 0.05
C ASP A 29 4.22 -6.42 0.57
N ASP A 30 5.05 -5.66 -0.14
CA ASP A 30 6.41 -5.26 0.26
C ASP A 30 7.36 -6.40 0.69
N ALA A 31 7.12 -7.61 0.19
CA ALA A 31 7.98 -8.76 0.46
C ALA A 31 9.04 -8.89 -0.65
N GLY A 32 10.30 -8.76 -0.32
CA GLY A 32 11.40 -8.90 -1.27
C GLY A 32 11.62 -10.33 -1.75
N PHE A 33 12.31 -10.49 -2.89
CA PHE A 33 12.59 -11.80 -3.52
C PHE A 33 13.31 -12.78 -2.60
N GLY A 34 14.19 -12.31 -1.73
CA GLY A 34 14.98 -13.10 -0.80
C GLY A 34 14.44 -13.10 0.64
N ALA A 35 13.17 -12.77 0.88
CA ALA A 35 12.62 -12.68 2.23
C ALA A 35 12.25 -14.06 2.81
N THR A 36 11.57 -14.91 2.04
CA THR A 36 10.99 -16.17 2.50
C THR A 36 11.90 -17.37 2.30
N SER A 37 11.83 -18.38 3.21
CA SER A 37 12.59 -19.62 3.08
C SER A 37 12.29 -20.37 1.79
N THR A 38 11.10 -20.24 1.26
CA THR A 38 10.66 -20.85 -0.01
C THR A 38 11.52 -20.42 -1.20
N PHE A 39 12.13 -19.23 -1.10
CA PHE A 39 13.06 -18.69 -2.08
C PHE A 39 14.45 -18.38 -1.50
N GLY A 40 14.86 -19.11 -0.45
CA GLY A 40 16.21 -19.08 0.11
C GLY A 40 16.44 -18.03 1.21
N GLY A 41 15.42 -17.26 1.58
CA GLY A 41 15.47 -16.19 2.56
C GLY A 41 15.48 -16.67 4.02
N PRO A 42 15.60 -15.71 4.96
CA PRO A 42 15.77 -16.02 6.38
C PRO A 42 14.46 -16.36 7.11
N VAL A 43 13.29 -15.98 6.57
CA VAL A 43 12.03 -16.17 7.29
C VAL A 43 11.41 -17.51 6.92
N PRO A 44 11.23 -18.45 7.87
CA PRO A 44 10.55 -19.72 7.63
C PRO A 44 9.10 -19.51 7.19
N THR A 45 8.74 -20.10 6.05
CA THR A 45 7.40 -20.05 5.46
C THR A 45 6.91 -21.44 5.08
N PRO A 46 6.63 -22.33 6.08
CA PRO A 46 6.34 -23.74 5.85
C PRO A 46 5.08 -24.00 5.03
N ASN A 47 4.10 -23.07 5.04
CA ASN A 47 2.87 -23.20 4.25
C ASN A 47 3.12 -22.85 2.78
N PHE A 48 3.93 -21.80 2.50
CA PHE A 48 4.37 -21.50 1.13
C PHE A 48 5.26 -22.63 0.59
N ASP A 49 6.14 -23.22 1.42
CA ASP A 49 6.93 -24.40 1.06
C ASP A 49 6.03 -25.58 0.69
N ARG A 50 4.95 -25.81 1.46
CA ARG A 50 3.97 -26.87 1.17
C ARG A 50 3.25 -26.63 -0.14
N LEU A 51 2.85 -25.39 -0.42
CA LEU A 51 2.24 -25.00 -1.69
C LEU A 51 3.22 -25.19 -2.87
N ALA A 52 4.47 -24.76 -2.72
CA ALA A 52 5.52 -24.89 -3.73
C ALA A 52 5.81 -26.37 -4.06
N ARG A 53 5.82 -27.25 -3.07
CA ARG A 53 5.99 -28.69 -3.29
C ARG A 53 4.87 -29.32 -4.13
N ARG A 54 3.68 -28.71 -4.15
CA ARG A 54 2.52 -29.14 -4.94
C ARG A 54 2.30 -28.34 -6.21
N GLY A 55 3.22 -27.46 -6.54
CA GLY A 55 3.12 -26.54 -7.66
C GLY A 55 4.46 -26.24 -8.32
N LEU A 56 4.52 -25.09 -8.94
CA LEU A 56 5.65 -24.55 -9.69
C LEU A 56 6.13 -23.26 -9.03
N ARG A 57 7.45 -23.11 -8.89
CA ARG A 57 8.10 -21.86 -8.47
C ARG A 57 8.63 -21.14 -9.69
N TYR A 58 8.23 -19.89 -9.89
CA TYR A 58 8.72 -19.02 -10.94
C TYR A 58 9.77 -18.07 -10.38
N THR A 59 10.96 -18.07 -10.97
CA THR A 59 12.10 -17.26 -10.52
C THR A 59 12.33 -16.01 -11.36
N GLN A 60 11.62 -15.88 -12.47
CA GLN A 60 11.66 -14.73 -13.37
C GLN A 60 10.24 -14.16 -13.59
N PHE A 61 9.53 -13.96 -12.49
CA PHE A 61 8.27 -13.24 -12.48
C PHE A 61 8.50 -11.81 -12.02
N HIS A 62 7.90 -10.86 -12.71
CA HIS A 62 8.11 -9.43 -12.49
C HIS A 62 6.78 -8.74 -12.21
N THR A 63 6.83 -7.75 -11.33
CA THR A 63 5.73 -6.85 -10.99
C THR A 63 6.08 -5.44 -11.45
N THR A 64 5.24 -4.46 -11.15
CA THR A 64 5.68 -3.07 -11.17
C THR A 64 6.47 -2.77 -9.88
N ALA A 65 6.99 -1.56 -9.75
CA ALA A 65 7.80 -1.22 -8.58
C ALA A 65 6.98 -0.60 -7.42
N LEU A 66 5.63 -0.59 -7.53
CA LEU A 66 4.72 -0.06 -6.50
C LEU A 66 3.39 -0.81 -6.45
N CYS A 67 2.76 -0.78 -5.28
CA CYS A 67 1.55 -1.54 -4.95
C CYS A 67 0.34 -1.22 -5.83
N SER A 68 -0.17 0.03 -5.89
CA SER A 68 -1.34 0.37 -6.71
C SER A 68 -1.16 -0.01 -8.19
N PRO A 69 -0.02 0.32 -8.84
CA PRO A 69 0.26 -0.08 -10.21
C PRO A 69 0.24 -1.59 -10.42
N THR A 70 0.88 -2.37 -9.54
CA THR A 70 0.87 -3.83 -9.63
C THR A 70 -0.52 -4.40 -9.46
N ARG A 71 -1.30 -3.89 -8.49
CA ARG A 71 -2.67 -4.36 -8.22
C ARG A 71 -3.59 -4.10 -9.41
N ALA A 72 -3.53 -2.90 -10.00
CA ALA A 72 -4.26 -2.59 -11.22
C ALA A 72 -3.87 -3.50 -12.40
N ALA A 73 -2.58 -3.70 -12.61
CA ALA A 73 -2.05 -4.58 -13.66
C ALA A 73 -2.47 -6.05 -13.45
N LEU A 74 -2.38 -6.54 -12.20
CA LEU A 74 -2.75 -7.89 -11.80
C LEU A 74 -4.21 -8.22 -12.09
N ILE A 75 -5.15 -7.33 -11.74
CA ILE A 75 -6.57 -7.62 -11.88
C ILE A 75 -7.13 -7.33 -13.27
N THR A 76 -6.41 -6.59 -14.12
CA THR A 76 -6.86 -6.22 -15.47
C THR A 76 -6.17 -6.99 -16.58
N GLY A 77 -4.98 -7.58 -16.33
CA GLY A 77 -4.15 -8.21 -17.37
C GLY A 77 -3.57 -7.22 -18.38
N ARG A 78 -3.48 -5.94 -17.98
CA ARG A 78 -2.97 -4.82 -18.79
C ARG A 78 -1.88 -4.09 -18.04
N ASN A 79 -1.01 -3.40 -18.77
CA ASN A 79 0.02 -2.55 -18.16
C ASN A 79 -0.64 -1.48 -17.27
N HIS A 80 0.01 -1.15 -16.20
CA HIS A 80 -0.52 -0.24 -15.18
C HIS A 80 -0.85 1.16 -15.74
N HIS A 81 -0.08 1.69 -16.69
CA HIS A 81 -0.42 2.95 -17.37
C HIS A 81 -1.63 2.80 -18.32
N THR A 82 -1.80 1.65 -18.97
CA THR A 82 -3.02 1.34 -19.75
C THR A 82 -4.26 1.29 -18.86
N ALA A 83 -4.08 0.83 -17.61
CA ALA A 83 -5.08 0.82 -16.55
C ALA A 83 -5.12 2.13 -15.74
N HIS A 84 -4.53 3.22 -16.25
CA HIS A 84 -4.52 4.55 -15.64
C HIS A 84 -3.81 4.67 -14.29
N THR A 85 -3.05 3.67 -13.86
CA THR A 85 -2.46 3.59 -12.52
C THR A 85 -0.93 3.60 -12.60
N GLY A 86 -0.35 4.65 -13.19
CA GLY A 86 1.11 4.84 -13.31
C GLY A 86 1.82 5.23 -12.01
N SER A 87 1.07 5.43 -10.91
CA SER A 87 1.59 5.70 -9.57
C SER A 87 0.58 5.22 -8.53
N ILE A 88 0.90 5.38 -7.23
CA ILE A 88 -0.08 5.15 -6.15
C ILE A 88 -1.20 6.18 -6.20
N THR A 89 -2.35 5.83 -5.64
CA THR A 89 -3.57 6.65 -5.71
C THR A 89 -3.41 8.02 -5.06
N GLU A 90 -2.58 8.11 -4.04
CA GLU A 90 -2.24 9.34 -3.31
C GLU A 90 -1.32 10.29 -4.10
N MET A 91 -0.73 9.82 -5.19
CA MET A 91 0.14 10.59 -6.07
C MET A 91 -0.40 10.70 -7.50
N ALA A 92 -1.71 10.54 -7.68
CA ALA A 92 -2.37 10.70 -8.95
C ALA A 92 -2.15 12.10 -9.55
N THR A 93 -2.05 12.15 -10.89
CA THR A 93 -1.94 13.40 -11.64
C THR A 93 -3.00 13.44 -12.75
N GLY A 94 -3.23 14.61 -13.36
CA GLY A 94 -4.24 14.75 -14.43
C GLY A 94 -3.81 14.18 -15.80
N TYR A 95 -2.81 13.32 -15.86
CA TYR A 95 -2.37 12.67 -17.11
C TYR A 95 -3.03 11.29 -17.27
N PRO A 96 -3.42 10.88 -18.50
CA PRO A 96 -4.22 9.67 -18.72
C PRO A 96 -3.63 8.38 -18.15
N GLY A 97 -2.30 8.22 -18.14
CA GLY A 97 -1.65 7.05 -17.55
C GLY A 97 -1.52 7.08 -16.02
N TYR A 98 -1.90 8.20 -15.36
CA TYR A 98 -1.58 8.48 -13.96
C TYR A 98 -2.75 9.03 -13.15
N ASP A 99 -3.95 9.10 -13.73
CA ASP A 99 -5.12 9.70 -13.08
C ASP A 99 -5.85 8.75 -12.10
N THR A 100 -5.41 7.49 -12.04
CA THR A 100 -5.96 6.41 -11.20
C THR A 100 -7.47 6.10 -11.44
N LEU A 101 -8.00 6.57 -12.55
CA LEU A 101 -9.38 6.34 -12.95
C LEU A 101 -9.45 5.15 -13.93
N MET A 102 -9.38 3.93 -13.41
CA MET A 102 -9.50 2.73 -14.24
C MET A 102 -10.77 2.78 -15.08
N GLY A 103 -10.61 2.73 -16.42
CA GLY A 103 -11.71 2.81 -17.36
C GLY A 103 -12.54 1.53 -17.41
N LYS A 104 -13.82 1.64 -17.74
CA LYS A 104 -14.70 0.48 -17.99
C LYS A 104 -14.24 -0.37 -19.18
N ASP A 105 -13.33 0.14 -19.99
CA ASP A 105 -12.67 -0.55 -21.10
C ASP A 105 -11.47 -1.42 -20.66
N THR A 106 -11.21 -1.46 -19.35
CA THR A 106 -10.16 -2.29 -18.71
C THR A 106 -10.79 -3.19 -17.64
N ALA A 107 -11.87 -3.90 -17.99
CA ALA A 107 -12.60 -4.77 -17.07
C ALA A 107 -11.68 -5.71 -16.30
N THR A 108 -11.98 -5.87 -15.02
CA THR A 108 -11.21 -6.70 -14.10
C THR A 108 -11.55 -8.19 -14.25
N ILE A 109 -10.69 -9.05 -13.72
CA ILE A 109 -10.97 -10.50 -13.63
C ILE A 109 -12.23 -10.78 -12.79
N GLY A 110 -12.52 -9.94 -11.77
CA GLY A 110 -13.75 -10.02 -10.97
C GLY A 110 -14.99 -9.85 -11.83
N GLU A 111 -15.06 -8.77 -12.64
CA GLU A 111 -16.18 -8.55 -13.57
C GLU A 111 -16.34 -9.69 -14.58
N ILE A 112 -15.23 -10.13 -15.18
CA ILE A 112 -15.24 -11.18 -16.19
C ILE A 112 -15.77 -12.48 -15.60
N LEU A 113 -15.27 -12.92 -14.45
CA LEU A 113 -15.65 -14.21 -13.85
C LEU A 113 -17.04 -14.16 -13.22
N ARG A 114 -17.45 -13.03 -12.63
CA ARG A 114 -18.83 -12.86 -12.15
C ARG A 114 -19.84 -13.05 -13.30
N LEU A 115 -19.59 -12.47 -14.46
CA LEU A 115 -20.41 -12.63 -15.65
C LEU A 115 -20.37 -14.06 -16.24
N ARG A 116 -19.40 -14.87 -15.83
CA ARG A 116 -19.23 -16.27 -16.19
C ARG A 116 -19.69 -17.24 -15.09
N GLY A 117 -20.46 -16.77 -14.11
CA GLY A 117 -21.10 -17.60 -13.10
C GLY A 117 -20.20 -18.03 -11.95
N PHE A 118 -19.14 -17.30 -11.65
CA PHE A 118 -18.33 -17.49 -10.44
C PHE A 118 -18.91 -16.68 -9.26
N ASN A 119 -18.72 -17.16 -8.04
CA ASN A 119 -18.80 -16.31 -6.86
C ASN A 119 -17.47 -15.56 -6.72
N THR A 120 -17.50 -14.27 -6.44
CA THR A 120 -16.30 -13.42 -6.45
C THR A 120 -16.15 -12.66 -5.15
N ALA A 121 -14.96 -12.71 -4.54
CA ALA A 121 -14.67 -11.96 -3.33
C ALA A 121 -13.25 -11.38 -3.34
N TRP A 122 -13.10 -10.24 -2.66
CA TRP A 122 -11.81 -9.60 -2.40
C TRP A 122 -11.64 -9.42 -0.89
N PHE A 123 -10.55 -9.94 -0.34
CA PHE A 123 -10.18 -9.82 1.07
C PHE A 123 -8.87 -9.05 1.21
N GLY A 124 -8.86 -7.97 2.00
CA GLY A 124 -7.66 -7.21 2.36
C GLY A 124 -7.46 -5.91 1.60
N LYS A 125 -6.22 -5.57 1.29
CA LYS A 125 -5.80 -4.31 0.68
C LYS A 125 -6.36 -4.12 -0.72
N ASN A 126 -6.99 -2.96 -0.95
CA ASN A 126 -7.43 -2.53 -2.28
C ASN A 126 -6.38 -1.69 -3.00
N HIS A 127 -6.13 -0.48 -2.52
CA HIS A 127 -5.18 0.52 -3.02
C HIS A 127 -5.34 0.89 -4.52
N ASN A 128 -6.56 0.78 -5.06
CA ASN A 128 -6.89 1.17 -6.44
C ASN A 128 -8.06 2.18 -6.52
N VAL A 129 -8.73 2.45 -5.41
CA VAL A 129 -9.73 3.54 -5.35
C VAL A 129 -8.97 4.86 -5.34
N PRO A 130 -9.30 5.83 -6.22
CA PRO A 130 -8.70 7.16 -6.17
C PRO A 130 -8.82 7.80 -4.78
N ASP A 131 -7.76 8.45 -4.29
CA ASP A 131 -7.69 8.99 -2.92
C ASP A 131 -8.90 9.87 -2.55
N TRP A 132 -9.41 10.66 -3.49
CA TRP A 132 -10.60 11.51 -3.31
C TRP A 132 -11.95 10.78 -3.39
N GLN A 133 -11.97 9.47 -3.66
CA GLN A 133 -13.17 8.64 -3.74
C GLN A 133 -13.22 7.59 -2.62
N THR A 134 -12.32 7.65 -1.64
CA THR A 134 -12.21 6.66 -0.56
C THR A 134 -13.23 6.84 0.54
N SER A 135 -14.02 7.92 0.54
CA SER A 135 -14.99 8.21 1.59
C SER A 135 -16.31 7.47 1.39
N GLN A 136 -17.13 7.46 2.45
CA GLN A 136 -18.49 6.92 2.47
C GLN A 136 -19.47 7.66 1.52
N ALA A 137 -19.07 8.80 0.96
CA ALA A 137 -19.84 9.52 -0.04
C ALA A 137 -19.59 9.03 -1.48
N GLY A 138 -18.60 8.17 -1.69
CA GLY A 138 -18.22 7.70 -3.01
C GLY A 138 -17.60 8.80 -3.89
N PRO A 139 -17.70 8.65 -5.24
CA PRO A 139 -18.43 7.60 -5.96
C PRO A 139 -17.82 6.21 -5.77
N PHE A 140 -18.67 5.17 -5.87
CA PHE A 140 -18.26 3.78 -5.62
C PHE A 140 -17.91 3.00 -6.89
N ASP A 141 -17.85 3.66 -8.06
CA ASP A 141 -17.61 3.01 -9.36
C ASP A 141 -16.28 2.24 -9.43
N LEU A 142 -15.28 2.65 -8.67
CA LEU A 142 -13.95 2.02 -8.62
C LEU A 142 -13.69 1.24 -7.33
N TRP A 143 -14.74 1.01 -6.52
CA TRP A 143 -14.64 0.16 -5.35
C TRP A 143 -14.72 -1.33 -5.74
N PRO A 144 -14.15 -2.24 -4.95
CA PRO A 144 -14.12 -3.67 -5.28
C PRO A 144 -15.47 -4.27 -5.68
N THR A 145 -16.54 -3.86 -5.00
CA THR A 145 -17.90 -4.35 -5.26
C THR A 145 -18.41 -3.99 -6.67
N THR A 146 -18.03 -2.83 -7.19
CA THR A 146 -18.39 -2.41 -8.55
C THR A 146 -17.39 -2.94 -9.59
N LEU A 147 -16.17 -3.23 -9.18
CA LEU A 147 -15.15 -3.90 -9.99
C LEU A 147 -15.38 -5.42 -10.10
N GLY A 148 -16.57 -5.89 -9.74
CA GLY A 148 -17.03 -7.26 -9.96
C GLY A 148 -16.71 -8.26 -8.86
N PHE A 149 -16.24 -7.82 -7.71
CA PHE A 149 -16.09 -8.65 -6.50
C PHE A 149 -17.35 -8.49 -5.64
N GLU A 150 -18.25 -9.45 -5.70
CA GLU A 150 -19.57 -9.39 -5.03
C GLU A 150 -19.48 -9.27 -3.51
N HIS A 151 -18.33 -9.66 -2.93
CA HIS A 151 -18.01 -9.44 -1.53
C HIS A 151 -16.65 -8.75 -1.40
N PHE A 152 -16.58 -7.76 -0.51
CA PHE A 152 -15.34 -7.09 -0.13
C PHE A 152 -15.26 -6.99 1.38
N TYR A 153 -14.13 -7.40 1.93
CA TYR A 153 -13.75 -7.20 3.33
C TYR A 153 -12.28 -6.82 3.40
N GLY A 154 -11.97 -5.59 3.83
CA GLY A 154 -10.59 -5.13 3.82
C GLY A 154 -10.46 -3.63 3.98
N PHE A 155 -9.34 -3.06 3.55
CA PHE A 155 -9.07 -1.63 3.62
C PHE A 155 -8.79 -1.03 2.24
N ILE A 156 -9.05 0.28 2.10
CA ILE A 156 -9.03 0.97 0.80
C ILE A 156 -7.68 1.64 0.55
N GLY A 157 -7.03 2.16 1.57
CA GLY A 157 -5.76 2.90 1.48
C GLY A 157 -4.52 2.05 1.23
N GLY A 158 -3.35 2.69 1.31
CA GLY A 158 -2.04 2.06 1.08
C GLY A 158 -1.58 1.14 2.19
N ASP A 159 -1.96 1.43 3.42
CA ASP A 159 -1.60 0.67 4.62
C ASP A 159 -2.71 0.72 5.67
N THR A 160 -2.57 -0.07 6.71
CA THR A 160 -3.41 -0.01 7.91
C THR A 160 -2.76 -0.75 9.07
N SER A 161 -3.08 -0.32 10.30
CA SER A 161 -2.69 -1.01 11.53
C SER A 161 -3.24 -2.45 11.57
N GLN A 162 -2.48 -3.39 12.13
CA GLN A 162 -2.99 -4.74 12.41
C GLN A 162 -3.85 -4.78 13.68
N TRP A 163 -3.74 -3.78 14.53
CA TRP A 163 -4.43 -3.72 15.83
C TRP A 163 -5.71 -2.90 15.79
N THR A 164 -5.71 -1.79 15.05
CA THR A 164 -6.84 -0.86 14.87
C THR A 164 -7.02 -0.49 13.41
N PRO A 165 -7.34 -1.46 12.53
CA PRO A 165 -7.37 -1.22 11.10
C PRO A 165 -8.57 -0.39 10.63
N ALA A 166 -8.40 0.30 9.50
CA ALA A 166 -9.47 1.00 8.79
C ALA A 166 -10.23 0.05 7.87
N VAL A 167 -11.07 -0.82 8.43
CA VAL A 167 -11.76 -1.89 7.68
C VAL A 167 -13.09 -1.42 7.09
N TYR A 168 -13.37 -1.94 5.90
CA TYR A 168 -14.67 -1.82 5.23
C TYR A 168 -15.25 -3.21 4.95
N GLU A 169 -16.57 -3.34 5.11
CA GLU A 169 -17.35 -4.46 4.57
C GLU A 169 -18.26 -3.90 3.46
N GLY A 170 -18.03 -4.35 2.23
CA GLY A 170 -18.60 -3.70 1.05
C GLY A 170 -18.10 -2.27 0.91
N THR A 171 -18.98 -1.28 1.13
CA THR A 171 -18.65 0.15 1.11
C THR A 171 -18.82 0.82 2.48
N SER A 172 -19.12 0.03 3.52
CA SER A 172 -19.40 0.52 4.87
C SER A 172 -18.18 0.34 5.77
N PRO A 173 -17.67 1.39 6.43
CA PRO A 173 -16.59 1.26 7.39
C PRO A 173 -17.09 0.54 8.65
N ILE A 174 -16.25 -0.35 9.16
CA ILE A 174 -16.52 -1.11 10.38
C ILE A 174 -15.30 -1.07 11.30
N GLU A 175 -15.50 -1.39 12.58
CA GLU A 175 -14.48 -1.35 13.61
C GLU A 175 -14.44 -2.71 14.36
N PRO A 176 -13.95 -3.78 13.72
CA PRO A 176 -14.06 -5.15 14.27
C PRO A 176 -13.19 -5.39 15.49
N TYR A 177 -12.24 -4.52 15.77
CA TYR A 177 -11.34 -4.59 16.93
C TYR A 177 -12.01 -4.10 18.24
N ILE A 178 -13.10 -3.34 18.16
CA ILE A 178 -13.76 -2.81 19.38
C ILE A 178 -14.28 -3.96 20.24
N GLY A 179 -13.87 -3.96 21.51
CA GLY A 179 -14.22 -5.00 22.48
C GLY A 179 -13.41 -6.29 22.36
N ASN A 180 -12.46 -6.39 21.42
CA ASN A 180 -11.58 -7.55 21.27
C ASN A 180 -10.11 -7.16 21.54
N THR A 181 -9.63 -7.42 22.73
CA THR A 181 -8.25 -7.09 23.16
C THR A 181 -7.17 -7.96 22.49
N ASN A 182 -7.56 -9.07 21.85
CA ASN A 182 -6.65 -9.98 21.14
C ASN A 182 -6.80 -9.85 19.63
N TYR A 183 -7.45 -8.79 19.16
CA TYR A 183 -7.66 -8.57 17.74
C TYR A 183 -6.34 -8.42 16.98
N ILE A 184 -6.26 -9.08 15.83
CA ILE A 184 -5.23 -8.85 14.82
C ILE A 184 -5.85 -9.01 13.43
N PHE A 185 -5.69 -8.00 12.58
CA PHE A 185 -6.38 -7.92 11.30
C PHE A 185 -6.05 -9.09 10.36
N ASN A 186 -4.81 -9.52 10.31
CA ASN A 186 -4.38 -10.62 9.44
C ASN A 186 -5.09 -11.94 9.78
N THR A 187 -5.34 -12.20 11.09
CA THR A 187 -6.11 -13.36 11.55
C THR A 187 -7.60 -13.21 11.22
N ASP A 188 -8.18 -12.05 11.52
CA ASP A 188 -9.58 -11.75 11.21
C ASP A 188 -9.85 -11.86 9.69
N LEU A 189 -8.93 -11.37 8.86
CA LEU A 189 -9.03 -11.46 7.41
C LEU A 189 -9.07 -12.92 6.94
N ALA A 190 -8.25 -13.80 7.52
CA ALA A 190 -8.25 -15.22 7.22
C ALA A 190 -9.56 -15.87 7.65
N ASP A 191 -10.07 -15.57 8.86
CA ASP A 191 -11.35 -16.06 9.35
C ASP A 191 -12.50 -15.67 8.40
N LYS A 192 -12.57 -14.41 8.00
CA LYS A 192 -13.59 -13.91 7.06
C LYS A 192 -13.52 -14.59 5.69
N ALA A 193 -12.32 -14.79 5.18
CA ALA A 193 -12.14 -15.49 3.90
C ALA A 193 -12.57 -16.96 3.99
N ILE A 194 -12.21 -17.67 5.06
CA ILE A 194 -12.58 -19.05 5.33
C ILE A 194 -14.09 -19.17 5.44
N ASP A 195 -14.72 -18.36 6.27
CA ASP A 195 -16.17 -18.37 6.49
C ASP A 195 -16.92 -18.13 5.17
N TRP A 196 -16.49 -17.16 4.39
CA TRP A 196 -17.11 -16.85 3.10
C TRP A 196 -16.99 -18.04 2.12
N ILE A 197 -15.78 -18.62 1.97
CA ILE A 197 -15.55 -19.76 1.08
C ILE A 197 -16.43 -20.96 1.49
N GLN A 198 -16.50 -21.27 2.78
CA GLN A 198 -17.31 -22.35 3.33
C GLN A 198 -18.79 -22.14 3.03
N GLN A 199 -19.30 -20.93 3.25
CA GLN A 199 -20.69 -20.58 2.94
C GLN A 199 -21.00 -20.71 1.46
N GLN A 200 -20.12 -20.22 0.56
CA GLN A 200 -20.34 -20.34 -0.89
C GLN A 200 -20.43 -21.81 -1.30
N LYS A 201 -19.56 -22.67 -0.77
CA LYS A 201 -19.57 -24.10 -1.09
C LYS A 201 -20.73 -24.85 -0.46
N ALA A 202 -21.23 -24.42 0.69
CA ALA A 202 -22.43 -24.99 1.29
C ALA A 202 -23.71 -24.63 0.50
N LEU A 203 -23.82 -23.38 0.05
CA LEU A 203 -25.01 -22.88 -0.66
C LEU A 203 -25.04 -23.30 -2.14
N ALA A 204 -23.89 -23.31 -2.81
CA ALA A 204 -23.77 -23.60 -4.24
C ALA A 204 -22.53 -24.49 -4.51
N PRO A 205 -22.55 -25.78 -4.14
CA PRO A 205 -21.38 -26.67 -4.20
C PRO A 205 -20.71 -26.74 -5.57
N ALA A 206 -21.51 -26.70 -6.63
CA ALA A 206 -21.04 -26.77 -8.02
C ALA A 206 -20.51 -25.42 -8.57
N LYS A 207 -20.85 -24.29 -7.94
CA LYS A 207 -20.43 -22.98 -8.41
C LYS A 207 -18.98 -22.71 -7.97
N PRO A 208 -18.04 -22.45 -8.90
CA PRO A 208 -16.68 -22.10 -8.52
C PRO A 208 -16.60 -20.69 -7.93
N PHE A 209 -15.53 -20.43 -7.19
CA PHE A 209 -15.24 -19.10 -6.66
C PHE A 209 -13.96 -18.51 -7.28
N LEU A 210 -13.89 -17.18 -7.32
CA LEU A 210 -12.68 -16.37 -7.38
C LEU A 210 -12.53 -15.67 -6.04
N VAL A 211 -11.46 -15.92 -5.33
CA VAL A 211 -11.04 -15.17 -4.14
C VAL A 211 -9.73 -14.46 -4.45
N TYR A 212 -9.72 -13.14 -4.35
CA TYR A 212 -8.51 -12.34 -4.31
C TYR A 212 -8.19 -12.02 -2.84
N TYR A 213 -7.15 -12.67 -2.31
CA TYR A 213 -6.69 -12.56 -0.93
C TYR A 213 -5.40 -11.74 -0.88
N ALA A 214 -5.49 -10.50 -0.40
CA ALA A 214 -4.41 -9.51 -0.37
C ALA A 214 -4.25 -8.95 1.05
N PRO A 215 -3.56 -9.66 1.97
CA PRO A 215 -3.56 -9.33 3.40
C PRO A 215 -2.97 -7.95 3.72
N GLY A 216 -2.25 -7.30 2.79
CA GLY A 216 -1.50 -6.08 3.04
C GLY A 216 -0.20 -6.32 3.81
N ALA A 217 0.02 -7.52 4.31
CA ALA A 217 1.28 -7.95 4.90
C ALA A 217 2.28 -8.30 3.78
N THR A 218 3.57 -7.91 3.88
CA THR A 218 4.25 -7.36 5.05
C THR A 218 4.55 -5.86 4.95
N HIS A 219 3.66 -5.09 4.33
CA HIS A 219 3.78 -3.62 4.35
C HIS A 219 3.83 -3.08 5.79
N ALA A 220 4.53 -1.98 6.01
CA ALA A 220 4.47 -1.28 7.29
C ALA A 220 3.03 -0.78 7.58
N PRO A 221 2.64 -0.63 8.85
CA PRO A 221 3.46 -0.88 10.04
C PRO A 221 3.75 -2.37 10.23
N HIS A 222 5.00 -2.70 10.57
CA HIS A 222 5.38 -4.08 10.87
C HIS A 222 4.80 -4.48 12.22
N HIS A 223 3.61 -5.05 12.21
CA HIS A 223 2.88 -5.47 13.39
C HIS A 223 2.74 -6.99 13.45
N ALA A 224 3.06 -7.57 14.58
CA ALA A 224 2.83 -9.01 14.82
C ALA A 224 2.60 -9.28 16.31
N PRO A 225 1.85 -10.35 16.65
CA PRO A 225 1.74 -10.78 18.04
C PRO A 225 3.14 -11.07 18.63
N PRO A 226 3.39 -10.73 19.90
CA PRO A 226 4.69 -10.91 20.54
C PRO A 226 5.23 -12.35 20.45
N SER A 227 4.36 -13.35 20.47
CA SER A 227 4.76 -14.75 20.32
C SER A 227 5.46 -15.03 18.98
N TRP A 228 5.04 -14.40 17.90
CA TRP A 228 5.64 -14.53 16.58
C TRP A 228 6.96 -13.76 16.47
N ILE A 229 7.03 -12.56 17.05
CA ILE A 229 8.26 -11.78 17.11
C ILE A 229 9.33 -12.55 17.90
N ASN A 230 8.96 -13.14 19.03
CA ASN A 230 9.89 -13.86 19.93
C ASN A 230 10.45 -15.15 19.31
N MET A 231 9.84 -15.71 18.27
CA MET A 231 10.42 -16.84 17.52
C MET A 231 11.77 -16.52 16.89
N PHE A 232 12.06 -15.25 16.66
CA PHE A 232 13.27 -14.76 16.00
C PHE A 232 14.27 -14.11 16.97
N THR A 233 14.12 -14.32 18.28
CA THR A 233 15.01 -13.75 19.29
C THR A 233 16.47 -14.12 19.02
N ASN A 234 17.37 -13.11 19.08
CA ASN A 234 18.79 -13.22 18.77
C ASN A 234 19.15 -13.65 17.34
N GLN A 235 18.18 -13.63 16.43
CA GLN A 235 18.49 -13.76 15.00
C GLN A 235 18.83 -12.38 14.40
N PHE A 236 19.40 -12.38 13.19
CA PHE A 236 19.76 -11.17 12.44
C PHE A 236 20.93 -10.35 13.01
N THR A 237 21.61 -10.85 14.05
CA THR A 237 22.79 -10.19 14.63
C THR A 237 24.01 -10.20 13.70
N GLU A 238 24.01 -11.08 12.69
CA GLU A 238 25.03 -11.12 11.64
C GLU A 238 24.97 -9.94 10.67
N GLY A 239 23.85 -9.22 10.61
CA GLY A 239 23.61 -8.05 9.79
C GLY A 239 23.32 -8.33 8.31
N TRP A 240 22.91 -7.27 7.62
CA TRP A 240 22.42 -7.36 6.24
C TRP A 240 23.48 -7.76 5.22
N ASP A 241 24.75 -7.35 5.38
CA ASP A 241 25.80 -7.72 4.43
C ASP A 241 26.03 -9.23 4.40
N LYS A 242 26.17 -9.86 5.58
CA LYS A 242 26.34 -11.32 5.69
C LYS A 242 25.07 -12.06 5.29
N ARG A 243 23.91 -11.53 5.68
CA ARG A 243 22.60 -12.13 5.36
C ARG A 243 22.40 -12.27 3.84
N ARG A 244 22.77 -11.28 3.06
CA ARG A 244 22.70 -11.36 1.59
C ARG A 244 23.52 -12.51 1.02
N GLY A 245 24.73 -12.71 1.53
CA GLY A 245 25.58 -13.83 1.12
C GLY A 245 24.98 -15.19 1.47
N ILE A 246 24.41 -15.33 2.68
CA ILE A 246 23.72 -16.54 3.12
C ILE A 246 22.50 -16.81 2.24
N THR A 247 21.67 -15.79 1.98
CA THR A 247 20.49 -15.90 1.12
C THR A 247 20.86 -16.35 -0.28
N LEU A 248 21.86 -15.73 -0.93
CA LEU A 248 22.30 -16.17 -2.26
C LEU A 248 22.82 -17.61 -2.24
N SER A 249 23.59 -18.01 -1.22
CA SER A 249 24.08 -19.39 -1.09
C SER A 249 22.92 -20.39 -1.03
N ASN A 250 21.86 -20.08 -0.26
CA ASN A 250 20.65 -20.88 -0.20
C ASN A 250 19.93 -20.91 -1.55
N GLN A 251 19.78 -19.77 -2.21
CA GLN A 251 19.13 -19.66 -3.53
C GLN A 251 19.84 -20.53 -4.58
N ILE A 252 21.17 -20.55 -4.58
CA ILE A 252 21.97 -21.40 -5.46
C ILE A 252 21.77 -22.90 -5.11
N ALA A 253 21.84 -23.24 -3.83
CA ALA A 253 21.63 -24.62 -3.38
C ALA A 253 20.23 -25.17 -3.71
N MET A 254 19.22 -24.31 -3.71
CA MET A 254 17.84 -24.63 -4.08
C MET A 254 17.58 -24.58 -5.60
N GLY A 255 18.53 -24.13 -6.40
CA GLY A 255 18.38 -23.92 -7.84
C GLY A 255 17.48 -22.72 -8.21
N ILE A 256 17.19 -21.84 -7.25
CA ILE A 256 16.45 -20.58 -7.45
C ILE A 256 17.30 -19.60 -8.26
N ALA A 257 18.58 -19.50 -7.93
CA ALA A 257 19.56 -18.71 -8.65
C ALA A 257 20.61 -19.62 -9.32
N PRO A 258 21.07 -19.31 -10.53
CA PRO A 258 22.19 -20.02 -11.16
C PRO A 258 23.48 -19.93 -10.32
N SER A 259 24.36 -20.93 -10.44
CA SER A 259 25.59 -20.99 -9.65
C SER A 259 26.59 -19.87 -9.94
N ASN A 260 26.48 -19.23 -11.07
CA ASN A 260 27.29 -18.08 -11.50
C ASN A 260 26.67 -16.71 -11.14
N THR A 261 25.60 -16.70 -10.35
CA THR A 261 24.94 -15.44 -9.96
C THR A 261 25.89 -14.56 -9.15
N VAL A 262 26.03 -13.32 -9.56
CA VAL A 262 26.79 -12.30 -8.85
C VAL A 262 25.93 -11.73 -7.73
N LEU A 263 26.45 -11.71 -6.49
CA LEU A 263 25.85 -10.90 -5.44
C LEU A 263 26.13 -9.44 -5.73
N THR A 264 25.07 -8.67 -6.00
CA THR A 264 25.24 -7.25 -6.33
C THR A 264 25.85 -6.47 -5.17
N PRO A 265 26.74 -5.49 -5.43
CA PRO A 265 27.42 -4.73 -4.40
C PRO A 265 26.44 -3.86 -3.62
N ARG A 266 26.79 -3.55 -2.35
CA ARG A 266 26.03 -2.61 -1.53
C ARG A 266 26.12 -1.19 -2.13
N PRO A 267 24.99 -0.49 -2.31
CA PRO A 267 25.01 0.93 -2.66
C PRO A 267 25.77 1.73 -1.59
N SER A 268 26.55 2.71 -2.03
CA SER A 268 27.40 3.53 -1.12
C SER A 268 26.59 4.32 -0.09
N GLN A 269 25.31 4.55 -0.35
CA GLN A 269 24.37 5.25 0.51
C GLN A 269 23.86 4.40 1.68
N ILE A 270 24.05 3.07 1.62
CA ILE A 270 23.71 2.14 2.71
C ILE A 270 25.01 1.87 3.48
N TYR A 271 25.06 2.25 4.76
CA TYR A 271 26.23 1.96 5.58
C TYR A 271 26.41 0.45 5.79
N GLY A 272 27.66 -0.01 5.86
CA GLY A 272 27.98 -1.39 6.21
C GLY A 272 27.57 -1.73 7.62
N TRP A 273 27.06 -2.95 7.83
CA TRP A 273 26.69 -3.40 9.18
C TRP A 273 27.85 -3.29 10.18
N ASP A 274 29.05 -3.72 9.79
CA ASP A 274 30.24 -3.72 10.63
C ASP A 274 31.03 -2.39 10.56
N SER A 275 30.45 -1.32 10.00
CA SER A 275 31.11 -0.01 9.95
C SER A 275 31.10 0.69 11.30
N ASP A 276 32.06 1.61 11.53
CA ASP A 276 32.13 2.46 12.71
C ASP A 276 30.98 3.47 12.84
N HIS A 277 30.08 3.48 11.85
CA HIS A 277 28.90 4.34 11.84
C HIS A 277 27.86 3.92 12.89
N TYR A 278 27.84 2.64 13.26
CA TYR A 278 26.88 2.07 14.22
C TYR A 278 27.56 1.59 15.50
N THR A 279 26.94 1.85 16.64
CA THR A 279 27.27 1.22 17.92
C THR A 279 26.69 -0.19 17.99
N ASP A 280 27.07 -0.98 18.98
CA ASP A 280 26.49 -2.31 19.22
C ASP A 280 25.01 -2.21 19.62
N ASP A 281 24.62 -1.16 20.34
CA ASP A 281 23.22 -0.89 20.69
C ASP A 281 22.39 -0.58 19.44
N ASP A 282 22.93 0.22 18.50
CA ASP A 282 22.26 0.50 17.22
C ASP A 282 22.06 -0.79 16.41
N ARG A 283 23.08 -1.65 16.33
CA ARG A 283 22.97 -2.95 15.67
C ARG A 283 21.93 -3.84 16.33
N SER A 284 21.90 -3.87 17.66
CA SER A 284 20.90 -4.62 18.44
C SER A 284 19.47 -4.13 18.16
N LEU A 285 19.27 -2.81 18.09
CA LEU A 285 17.98 -2.20 17.76
C LEU A 285 17.55 -2.57 16.33
N MET A 286 18.45 -2.41 15.36
CA MET A 286 18.15 -2.70 13.95
C MET A 286 17.91 -4.19 13.69
N ALA A 287 18.60 -5.08 14.41
CA ALA A 287 18.33 -6.52 14.39
C ALA A 287 16.94 -6.83 14.98
N TYR A 288 16.52 -6.12 16.03
CA TYR A 288 15.18 -6.27 16.61
C TYR A 288 14.09 -5.77 15.64
N MET A 289 14.30 -4.67 14.90
CA MET A 289 13.36 -4.24 13.85
C MET A 289 13.17 -5.32 12.77
N MET A 290 14.24 -6.00 12.36
CA MET A 290 14.17 -7.12 11.44
C MET A 290 13.47 -8.35 12.07
N GLN A 291 13.68 -8.60 13.35
CA GLN A 291 12.98 -9.63 14.10
C GLN A 291 11.46 -9.41 14.09
N VAL A 292 10.99 -8.16 14.24
CA VAL A 292 9.56 -7.78 14.15
C VAL A 292 9.01 -8.08 12.76
N TYR A 293 9.70 -7.67 11.70
CA TYR A 293 9.32 -7.99 10.32
C TYR A 293 9.24 -9.50 10.07
N ALA A 294 10.22 -10.27 10.55
CA ALA A 294 10.24 -11.71 10.38
C ALA A 294 9.06 -12.38 11.10
N GLY A 295 8.70 -11.91 12.29
CA GLY A 295 7.50 -12.35 13.00
C GLY A 295 6.22 -12.07 12.21
N TYR A 296 6.13 -10.90 11.59
CA TYR A 296 4.99 -10.51 10.75
C TYR A 296 4.86 -11.39 9.50
N MET A 297 5.95 -11.64 8.79
CA MET A 297 5.98 -12.55 7.63
C MET A 297 5.60 -14.00 8.02
N ALA A 298 6.16 -14.51 9.10
CA ALA A 298 5.87 -15.88 9.57
C ALA A 298 4.40 -16.02 10.01
N HIS A 299 3.84 -15.01 10.67
CA HIS A 299 2.40 -14.96 10.98
C HIS A 299 1.56 -14.95 9.70
N THR A 300 1.95 -14.19 8.69
CA THR A 300 1.25 -14.13 7.40
C THR A 300 1.26 -15.48 6.68
N ASP A 301 2.39 -16.20 6.66
CA ASP A 301 2.46 -17.57 6.14
C ASP A 301 1.48 -18.49 6.85
N CYS A 302 1.37 -18.38 8.18
CA CYS A 302 0.42 -19.16 8.97
C CYS A 302 -1.03 -18.86 8.57
N GLU A 303 -1.42 -17.61 8.45
CA GLU A 303 -2.80 -17.22 8.12
C GLU A 303 -3.19 -17.63 6.69
N VAL A 304 -2.29 -17.45 5.72
CA VAL A 304 -2.46 -18.01 4.37
C VAL A 304 -2.59 -19.54 4.43
N GLY A 305 -1.78 -20.17 5.28
CA GLY A 305 -1.84 -21.63 5.52
C GLY A 305 -3.21 -22.10 6.00
N ARG A 306 -3.89 -21.34 6.88
CA ARG A 306 -5.24 -21.63 7.37
C ARG A 306 -6.27 -21.59 6.23
N VAL A 307 -6.20 -20.59 5.35
CA VAL A 307 -7.09 -20.51 4.17
C VAL A 307 -6.89 -21.70 3.24
N LEU A 308 -5.63 -22.08 2.96
CA LEU A 308 -5.31 -23.24 2.14
C LEU A 308 -5.79 -24.56 2.78
N GLU A 309 -5.67 -24.69 4.09
CA GLU A 309 -6.13 -25.86 4.84
C GLU A 309 -7.65 -25.99 4.83
N ALA A 310 -8.38 -24.88 4.99
CA ALA A 310 -9.84 -24.87 4.91
C ALA A 310 -10.33 -25.36 3.54
N ILE A 311 -9.68 -24.93 2.45
CA ILE A 311 -9.98 -25.41 1.10
C ILE A 311 -9.70 -26.92 0.98
N GLN A 312 -8.61 -27.42 1.60
CA GLN A 312 -8.28 -28.84 1.63
C GLN A 312 -9.32 -29.66 2.42
N GLN A 313 -9.74 -29.20 3.60
CA GLN A 313 -10.73 -29.85 4.45
C GLN A 313 -12.10 -30.00 3.76
N MET A 314 -12.45 -29.04 2.90
CA MET A 314 -13.65 -29.13 2.05
C MET A 314 -13.50 -30.06 0.84
N GLY A 315 -12.35 -30.70 0.65
CA GLY A 315 -12.09 -31.54 -0.52
C GLY A 315 -11.95 -30.80 -1.84
N GLN A 316 -11.72 -29.45 -1.78
CA GLN A 316 -11.64 -28.61 -2.97
C GLN A 316 -10.21 -28.35 -3.46
N GLN A 317 -9.19 -28.79 -2.73
CA GLN A 317 -7.79 -28.49 -3.00
C GLN A 317 -7.34 -28.87 -4.42
N ASP A 318 -7.71 -30.06 -4.86
CA ASP A 318 -7.25 -30.58 -6.16
C ASP A 318 -7.85 -29.81 -7.35
N ASN A 319 -9.08 -29.27 -7.15
CA ASN A 319 -9.76 -28.44 -8.15
C ASN A 319 -9.73 -26.93 -7.79
N THR A 320 -8.66 -26.48 -7.18
CA THR A 320 -8.41 -25.06 -6.94
C THR A 320 -7.08 -24.65 -7.57
N LEU A 321 -7.15 -23.68 -8.47
CA LEU A 321 -5.98 -22.96 -8.98
C LEU A 321 -5.55 -21.95 -7.93
N VAL A 322 -4.40 -22.17 -7.31
CA VAL A 322 -3.78 -21.24 -6.35
C VAL A 322 -2.62 -20.51 -7.03
N ILE A 323 -2.66 -19.20 -7.02
CA ILE A 323 -1.59 -18.33 -7.51
C ILE A 323 -1.16 -17.45 -6.32
N LEU A 324 0.08 -17.58 -5.88
CA LEU A 324 0.67 -16.80 -4.80
C LEU A 324 1.84 -15.98 -5.33
N SER A 325 1.67 -14.65 -5.40
CA SER A 325 2.77 -13.70 -5.59
C SER A 325 3.28 -13.26 -4.23
N ILE A 326 4.57 -13.52 -3.98
CA ILE A 326 5.24 -13.13 -2.74
C ILE A 326 5.86 -11.75 -2.97
N GLY A 327 5.05 -10.73 -2.83
CA GLY A 327 5.35 -9.33 -3.10
C GLY A 327 4.65 -8.79 -4.36
N ASP A 328 4.17 -7.55 -4.25
CA ASP A 328 3.63 -6.74 -5.35
C ASP A 328 4.67 -5.75 -5.89
N ASN A 329 5.75 -5.59 -5.19
CA ASN A 329 6.99 -4.89 -5.54
C ASN A 329 8.14 -5.45 -4.69
N GLY A 330 9.34 -4.94 -4.84
CA GLY A 330 10.44 -5.26 -3.94
C GLY A 330 10.19 -4.83 -2.50
N ALA A 331 11.06 -5.23 -1.60
CA ALA A 331 11.03 -4.83 -0.19
C ALA A 331 11.05 -3.30 -0.05
N SER A 332 10.39 -2.78 0.98
CA SER A 332 10.21 -1.34 1.18
C SER A 332 11.44 -0.68 1.84
N ALA A 333 11.81 0.47 1.30
CA ALA A 333 12.85 1.35 1.82
C ALA A 333 12.29 2.57 2.59
N GLU A 334 10.98 2.59 2.85
CA GLU A 334 10.27 3.73 3.44
C GLU A 334 10.60 3.96 4.92
N GLY A 335 11.21 2.96 5.58
CA GLY A 335 11.82 3.11 6.90
C GLY A 335 13.11 3.95 6.94
N THR A 336 13.59 4.43 5.79
CA THR A 336 14.79 5.24 5.63
C THR A 336 16.08 4.57 6.13
N LYS A 337 17.12 5.36 6.46
CA LYS A 337 18.46 4.83 6.77
C LYS A 337 18.51 4.02 8.06
N TYR A 338 17.71 4.40 9.05
CA TYR A 338 17.81 3.90 10.43
C TYR A 338 16.59 3.12 10.90
N GLY A 339 15.62 2.89 10.01
CA GLY A 339 14.30 2.47 10.43
C GLY A 339 13.52 3.58 11.12
N THR A 340 12.27 3.31 11.44
CA THR A 340 11.43 4.27 12.16
C THR A 340 10.46 3.55 13.09
N TYR A 341 10.20 4.12 14.27
CA TYR A 341 9.09 3.68 15.12
C TYR A 341 7.74 4.24 14.62
N ASN A 342 7.77 5.28 13.76
CA ASN A 342 6.59 5.94 13.22
C ASN A 342 6.83 6.41 11.79
N GLU A 343 6.18 5.80 10.82
CA GLU A 343 6.33 6.10 9.39
C GLU A 343 5.70 7.44 8.99
N SER A 344 4.82 8.02 9.82
CA SER A 344 4.29 9.38 9.60
C SER A 344 5.40 10.45 9.51
N LEU A 345 6.59 10.16 10.05
CA LEU A 345 7.78 11.00 9.89
C LEU A 345 8.18 11.13 8.42
N SER A 346 8.41 10.01 7.74
CA SER A 346 8.84 10.01 6.33
C SER A 346 7.76 10.56 5.40
N MET A 347 6.48 10.30 5.70
CA MET A 347 5.33 10.85 4.96
C MET A 347 5.26 12.38 5.03
N ASN A 348 5.78 12.98 6.08
CA ASN A 348 5.84 14.43 6.26
C ASN A 348 7.23 15.03 5.99
N TYR A 349 8.14 14.26 5.41
CA TYR A 349 9.52 14.66 5.12
C TYR A 349 10.29 15.12 6.37
N VAL A 350 10.02 14.49 7.51
CA VAL A 350 10.68 14.74 8.80
C VAL A 350 11.77 13.69 9.02
N ASP A 351 13.02 14.11 9.09
CA ASP A 351 14.20 13.25 9.28
C ASP A 351 15.04 13.76 10.47
N PRO A 352 14.70 13.37 11.69
CA PRO A 352 15.45 13.81 12.87
C PRO A 352 16.89 13.27 12.86
N PRO A 353 17.91 14.11 13.15
CA PRO A 353 19.31 13.67 13.13
C PRO A 353 19.64 12.62 14.20
N ASN A 354 18.81 12.48 15.23
CA ASN A 354 18.94 11.50 16.31
C ASN A 354 17.94 10.33 16.21
N MET A 355 17.58 9.91 14.98
CA MET A 355 16.55 8.91 14.74
C MET A 355 16.80 7.58 15.46
N LEU A 356 18.05 7.09 15.53
CA LEU A 356 18.39 5.87 16.28
C LEU A 356 18.08 6.01 17.77
N GLN A 357 18.37 7.17 18.38
CA GLN A 357 18.03 7.42 19.79
C GLN A 357 16.50 7.45 20.01
N ILE A 358 15.76 8.06 19.10
CA ILE A 358 14.29 8.07 19.15
C ILE A 358 13.74 6.65 19.04
N ASN A 359 14.22 5.88 18.09
CA ASN A 359 13.81 4.48 17.90
C ASN A 359 14.12 3.61 19.13
N GLU A 360 15.29 3.84 19.79
CA GLU A 360 15.64 3.10 21.00
C GLU A 360 14.69 3.40 22.17
N GLN A 361 14.24 4.64 22.31
CA GLN A 361 13.23 5.01 23.32
C GLN A 361 11.93 4.25 23.12
N HIS A 362 11.59 3.91 21.88
CA HIS A 362 10.39 3.17 21.47
C HIS A 362 10.63 1.68 21.20
N ARG A 363 11.82 1.14 21.50
CA ARG A 363 12.16 -0.27 21.21
C ARG A 363 11.08 -1.25 21.67
N ARG A 364 10.49 -1.04 22.84
CA ARG A 364 9.46 -1.93 23.42
C ARG A 364 8.10 -1.81 22.75
N ASP A 365 7.86 -0.71 22.03
CA ASP A 365 6.63 -0.44 21.32
C ASP A 365 6.63 -1.07 19.92
N LEU A 366 7.80 -1.34 19.34
CA LEU A 366 7.93 -1.89 17.98
C LEU A 366 7.16 -3.21 17.84
N GLY A 367 6.34 -3.30 16.81
CA GLY A 367 5.46 -4.44 16.53
C GLY A 367 4.11 -4.39 17.25
N THR A 368 3.89 -3.44 18.15
CA THR A 368 2.66 -3.28 18.93
C THR A 368 1.80 -2.14 18.40
N ALA A 369 0.59 -1.96 18.97
CA ALA A 369 -0.29 -0.83 18.68
C ALA A 369 0.28 0.54 19.08
N ARG A 370 1.44 0.59 19.72
CA ARG A 370 2.10 1.83 20.15
C ARG A 370 3.19 2.31 19.19
N ALA A 371 3.44 1.59 18.10
CA ALA A 371 4.36 1.98 17.04
C ALA A 371 3.70 1.83 15.67
N TYR A 372 4.16 2.61 14.71
CA TYR A 372 3.84 2.49 13.28
C TYR A 372 5.15 2.26 12.53
N ASN A 373 5.79 1.13 12.84
CA ASN A 373 7.22 0.95 12.64
C ASN A 373 7.60 0.27 11.32
N HIS A 374 8.82 0.60 10.89
CA HIS A 374 9.46 0.03 9.71
C HIS A 374 10.95 -0.23 9.98
N TYR A 375 11.53 -1.25 9.36
CA TYR A 375 12.96 -1.57 9.45
C TYR A 375 13.84 -0.61 8.62
N PRO A 376 15.17 -0.54 8.88
CA PRO A 376 16.11 0.27 8.11
C PRO A 376 16.38 -0.30 6.70
N ILE A 377 16.80 0.59 5.79
CA ILE A 377 17.11 0.28 4.38
C ILE A 377 18.08 -0.89 4.19
N GLY A 378 19.00 -1.11 5.10
CA GLY A 378 19.94 -2.25 5.01
C GLY A 378 19.22 -3.60 5.00
N TRP A 379 18.18 -3.75 5.82
CA TRP A 379 17.35 -4.96 5.82
C TRP A 379 16.45 -5.05 4.59
N CYS A 380 15.87 -3.92 4.13
CA CYS A 380 15.15 -3.87 2.88
C CYS A 380 16.00 -4.43 1.72
N TRP A 381 17.21 -3.89 1.54
CA TRP A 381 18.15 -4.35 0.53
C TRP A 381 18.55 -5.83 0.70
N ALA A 382 18.63 -6.31 1.94
CA ALA A 382 18.89 -7.74 2.21
C ALA A 382 17.73 -8.63 1.79
N MET A 383 16.49 -8.18 1.97
CA MET A 383 15.28 -8.95 1.56
C MET A 383 15.12 -9.02 0.04
N ASP A 384 15.73 -8.13 -0.74
CA ASP A 384 15.73 -8.16 -2.21
C ASP A 384 16.92 -8.98 -2.79
N SER A 385 17.63 -9.75 -1.96
CA SER A 385 18.77 -10.57 -2.44
C SER A 385 18.37 -11.51 -3.57
N PRO A 386 19.20 -11.63 -4.64
CA PRO A 386 20.55 -11.09 -4.81
C PRO A 386 20.60 -9.75 -5.55
N PHE A 387 19.45 -9.13 -5.82
CA PHE A 387 19.31 -7.97 -6.69
C PHE A 387 19.80 -6.66 -6.03
N GLN A 388 20.01 -5.66 -6.88
CA GLN A 388 20.24 -4.29 -6.42
C GLN A 388 18.92 -3.51 -6.38
N TRP A 389 18.89 -2.49 -5.52
CA TRP A 389 17.76 -1.59 -5.29
C TRP A 389 16.54 -2.28 -4.63
N THR A 390 15.39 -1.60 -4.62
CA THR A 390 14.24 -1.90 -3.76
C THR A 390 12.94 -1.37 -4.38
N LYS A 391 11.81 -1.48 -3.71
CA LYS A 391 10.53 -0.81 -4.00
C LYS A 391 10.75 0.61 -4.53
N GLN A 392 9.92 1.10 -5.42
CA GLN A 392 9.95 2.36 -6.17
C GLN A 392 11.00 2.42 -7.29
N VAL A 393 11.97 1.52 -7.33
CA VAL A 393 13.02 1.51 -8.36
C VAL A 393 12.63 0.58 -9.50
N ALA A 394 11.81 1.08 -10.44
CA ALA A 394 11.30 0.31 -11.57
C ALA A 394 12.38 -0.11 -12.58
N SER A 395 13.55 0.50 -12.51
CA SER A 395 14.67 0.23 -13.41
C SER A 395 15.41 -1.08 -13.10
N HIS A 396 15.28 -1.61 -11.88
CA HIS A 396 16.06 -2.76 -11.41
C HIS A 396 15.22 -3.85 -10.76
N TYR A 397 15.77 -5.05 -10.75
CA TYR A 397 15.07 -6.25 -10.28
C TYR A 397 14.77 -6.26 -8.77
N GLY A 398 15.51 -5.56 -7.94
CA GLY A 398 15.15 -5.38 -6.54
C GLY A 398 13.82 -4.65 -6.35
N GLY A 399 13.42 -3.80 -7.32
CA GLY A 399 12.10 -3.15 -7.29
C GLY A 399 10.99 -3.95 -7.97
N THR A 400 11.33 -4.82 -8.92
CA THR A 400 10.33 -5.37 -9.86
C THR A 400 10.28 -6.90 -9.93
N ARG A 401 11.27 -7.63 -9.42
CA ARG A 401 11.30 -9.09 -9.52
C ARG A 401 10.85 -9.74 -8.22
N ASN A 402 9.76 -10.49 -8.28
CA ASN A 402 9.13 -11.11 -7.14
C ASN A 402 8.95 -12.62 -7.34
N PRO A 403 8.92 -13.42 -6.24
CA PRO A 403 8.65 -14.83 -6.32
C PRO A 403 7.19 -15.11 -6.66
N LEU A 404 6.94 -16.13 -7.49
CA LEU A 404 5.58 -16.60 -7.78
C LEU A 404 5.48 -18.10 -7.60
N ILE A 405 4.37 -18.56 -7.02
CA ILE A 405 4.01 -19.98 -6.91
C ILE A 405 2.66 -20.18 -7.61
N ILE A 406 2.57 -21.19 -8.49
CA ILE A 406 1.30 -21.63 -9.08
C ILE A 406 1.09 -23.10 -8.75
N SER A 407 -0.04 -23.45 -8.15
CA SER A 407 -0.42 -24.81 -7.82
C SER A 407 -1.85 -25.11 -8.28
N TRP A 408 -2.02 -26.20 -9.01
CA TRP A 408 -3.32 -26.73 -9.40
C TRP A 408 -3.19 -28.26 -9.60
N PRO A 409 -3.39 -29.06 -8.54
CA PRO A 409 -3.07 -30.50 -8.56
C PRO A 409 -3.79 -31.29 -9.66
N ASN A 410 -5.03 -30.94 -10.01
CA ASN A 410 -5.74 -31.61 -11.12
C ASN A 410 -5.07 -31.42 -12.47
N ARG A 411 -4.35 -30.30 -12.69
CA ARG A 411 -3.76 -29.94 -14.00
C ARG A 411 -2.24 -30.03 -14.03
N ILE A 412 -1.55 -29.56 -13.00
CA ILE A 412 -0.08 -29.49 -12.96
C ILE A 412 0.45 -30.80 -12.36
N LYS A 413 1.13 -31.61 -13.18
CA LYS A 413 1.70 -32.89 -12.75
C LYS A 413 3.22 -32.84 -12.55
N ASP A 414 3.91 -31.91 -13.19
CA ASP A 414 5.35 -31.66 -13.01
C ASP A 414 5.59 -30.74 -11.78
N VAL A 415 5.21 -31.26 -10.60
CA VAL A 415 5.22 -30.50 -9.34
C VAL A 415 6.60 -30.38 -8.71
N ASN A 416 6.77 -29.44 -7.76
CA ASN A 416 8.02 -29.14 -7.06
C ASN A 416 9.17 -28.75 -8.03
N ARG A 417 8.84 -28.06 -9.09
CA ARG A 417 9.78 -27.65 -10.13
C ARG A 417 9.91 -26.13 -10.24
N ILE A 418 11.05 -25.72 -10.73
CA ILE A 418 11.32 -24.31 -11.03
C ILE A 418 10.97 -24.04 -12.49
N ARG A 419 10.46 -22.83 -12.73
CA ARG A 419 10.21 -22.24 -14.04
C ARG A 419 11.04 -20.96 -14.16
N THR A 420 11.79 -20.87 -15.25
CA THR A 420 12.71 -19.77 -15.54
C THR A 420 12.24 -18.91 -16.72
N GLN A 421 11.04 -19.16 -17.23
CA GLN A 421 10.46 -18.32 -18.26
C GLN A 421 10.18 -16.93 -17.69
N TRP A 422 10.48 -15.92 -18.50
CA TRP A 422 10.28 -14.53 -18.11
C TRP A 422 8.80 -14.15 -18.20
N HIS A 423 8.22 -13.65 -17.11
CA HIS A 423 6.83 -13.29 -16.99
C HIS A 423 6.64 -11.99 -16.21
N HIS A 424 5.46 -11.39 -16.36
CA HIS A 424 5.06 -10.17 -15.69
C HIS A 424 3.65 -10.31 -15.06
N THR A 425 3.32 -9.49 -14.09
CA THR A 425 2.04 -9.55 -13.35
C THR A 425 0.82 -9.46 -14.26
N ILE A 426 0.93 -8.78 -15.43
CA ILE A 426 -0.16 -8.74 -16.42
C ILE A 426 -0.47 -10.10 -17.07
N ASP A 427 0.39 -11.11 -16.89
CA ASP A 427 0.21 -12.46 -17.42
C ASP A 427 -0.78 -13.31 -16.60
N ILE A 428 -1.09 -12.88 -15.38
CA ILE A 428 -1.93 -13.62 -14.44
C ILE A 428 -3.36 -13.74 -14.95
N VAL A 429 -4.00 -12.66 -15.39
CA VAL A 429 -5.39 -12.71 -15.90
C VAL A 429 -5.51 -13.59 -17.14
N PRO A 430 -4.70 -13.43 -18.19
CA PRO A 430 -4.72 -14.37 -19.32
C PRO A 430 -4.46 -15.83 -18.92
N THR A 431 -3.62 -16.08 -17.90
CA THR A 431 -3.38 -17.43 -17.37
C THR A 431 -4.62 -18.01 -16.71
N ILE A 432 -5.30 -17.23 -15.85
CA ILE A 432 -6.55 -17.67 -15.22
C ILE A 432 -7.59 -17.98 -16.30
N LEU A 433 -7.80 -17.09 -17.26
CA LEU A 433 -8.79 -17.30 -18.33
C LEU A 433 -8.48 -18.54 -19.17
N ASP A 434 -7.21 -18.78 -19.50
CA ASP A 434 -6.74 -19.95 -20.24
C ASP A 434 -6.97 -21.25 -19.42
N CYS A 435 -6.65 -21.26 -18.13
CA CYS A 435 -6.93 -22.35 -17.21
C CYS A 435 -8.44 -22.70 -17.14
N LEU A 436 -9.29 -21.69 -17.27
CA LEU A 436 -10.74 -21.84 -17.21
C LEU A 436 -11.38 -22.14 -18.58
N GLY A 437 -10.60 -22.12 -19.67
CA GLY A 437 -11.11 -22.26 -21.03
C GLY A 437 -12.03 -21.09 -21.45
N ILE A 438 -11.84 -19.91 -20.83
CA ILE A 438 -12.60 -18.70 -21.12
C ILE A 438 -11.79 -17.82 -22.08
N PRO A 439 -12.29 -17.53 -23.29
CA PRO A 439 -11.60 -16.60 -24.17
C PRO A 439 -11.58 -15.18 -23.60
N GLN A 440 -10.52 -14.42 -23.91
CA GLN A 440 -10.45 -13.01 -23.55
C GLN A 440 -11.65 -12.25 -24.12
N PRO A 441 -12.47 -11.57 -23.29
CA PRO A 441 -13.64 -10.90 -23.77
C PRO A 441 -13.29 -9.62 -24.54
N THR A 442 -13.92 -9.42 -25.67
CA THR A 442 -13.83 -8.17 -26.45
C THR A 442 -14.88 -7.13 -26.00
N VAL A 443 -15.92 -7.56 -25.29
CA VAL A 443 -16.97 -6.71 -24.73
C VAL A 443 -17.31 -7.22 -23.32
N VAL A 444 -17.37 -6.31 -22.35
CA VAL A 444 -17.81 -6.57 -20.96
C VAL A 444 -18.84 -5.50 -20.59
N ASN A 445 -20.00 -5.90 -20.08
CA ASN A 445 -21.09 -5.00 -19.70
C ASN A 445 -21.46 -3.97 -20.80
N GLY A 446 -21.37 -4.37 -22.09
CA GLY A 446 -21.66 -3.51 -23.24
C GLY A 446 -20.52 -2.56 -23.64
N VAL A 447 -19.40 -2.59 -22.96
CA VAL A 447 -18.22 -1.75 -23.25
C VAL A 447 -17.16 -2.56 -23.98
N THR A 448 -16.70 -2.05 -25.13
CA THR A 448 -15.56 -2.63 -25.88
C THR A 448 -14.29 -2.54 -25.02
N GLN A 449 -13.60 -3.66 -24.91
CA GLN A 449 -12.41 -3.78 -24.08
C GLN A 449 -11.12 -3.45 -24.84
N LYS A 450 -10.22 -2.72 -24.20
CA LYS A 450 -8.81 -2.70 -24.62
C LYS A 450 -8.27 -4.13 -24.62
N PRO A 451 -7.43 -4.53 -25.58
CA PRO A 451 -6.81 -5.85 -25.56
C PRO A 451 -6.05 -6.09 -24.25
N MET A 452 -6.06 -7.32 -23.75
CA MET A 452 -5.14 -7.72 -22.69
C MET A 452 -3.72 -7.76 -23.27
N GLU A 453 -2.75 -7.31 -22.47
CA GLU A 453 -1.35 -7.17 -22.87
C GLU A 453 -0.50 -8.29 -22.29
N GLY A 454 -1.08 -9.10 -21.41
CA GLY A 454 -0.49 -10.29 -20.84
C GLY A 454 -0.50 -11.50 -21.77
N VAL A 455 0.38 -12.45 -21.49
CA VAL A 455 0.46 -13.76 -22.17
C VAL A 455 0.23 -14.88 -21.16
N SER A 456 -0.58 -15.89 -21.50
CA SER A 456 -0.84 -17.02 -20.63
C SER A 456 0.44 -17.80 -20.30
N MET A 457 0.60 -18.18 -19.02
CA MET A 457 1.72 -18.99 -18.51
C MET A 457 1.44 -20.49 -18.61
N VAL A 458 0.26 -20.93 -19.03
CA VAL A 458 -0.15 -22.35 -19.08
C VAL A 458 0.83 -23.21 -19.91
N TYR A 459 1.48 -22.65 -20.94
CA TYR A 459 2.48 -23.35 -21.75
C TYR A 459 3.69 -23.83 -20.95
N THR A 460 3.94 -23.27 -19.77
CA THR A 460 5.05 -23.66 -18.89
C THR A 460 4.70 -24.79 -17.93
N PHE A 461 3.41 -25.15 -17.79
CA PHE A 461 2.96 -26.07 -16.74
C PHE A 461 3.57 -27.47 -16.88
N ASP A 462 3.70 -27.95 -18.10
CA ASP A 462 4.14 -29.32 -18.38
C ASP A 462 5.60 -29.42 -18.83
N ASN A 463 6.26 -28.28 -19.14
CA ASN A 463 7.62 -28.30 -19.69
C ASN A 463 8.43 -27.07 -19.23
N ALA A 464 9.48 -27.34 -18.47
CA ALA A 464 10.39 -26.32 -17.97
C ALA A 464 11.33 -25.73 -19.05
N SER A 465 11.48 -26.41 -20.20
CA SER A 465 12.46 -26.03 -21.24
C SER A 465 11.85 -25.21 -22.38
N VAL A 466 10.53 -24.91 -22.34
CA VAL A 466 9.91 -24.10 -23.40
C VAL A 466 10.43 -22.67 -23.34
N PRO A 467 10.68 -22.02 -24.49
CA PRO A 467 11.10 -20.62 -24.52
C PRO A 467 10.04 -19.69 -23.92
N SER A 468 10.49 -18.57 -23.36
CA SER A 468 9.60 -17.50 -22.87
C SER A 468 8.75 -16.96 -24.04
N ARG A 469 7.44 -16.88 -23.82
CA ARG A 469 6.52 -16.28 -24.81
C ARG A 469 6.48 -14.77 -24.70
N ARG A 470 6.70 -14.24 -23.49
CA ARG A 470 6.84 -12.78 -23.30
C ARG A 470 8.21 -12.36 -23.84
N GLN A 471 8.19 -11.47 -24.81
CA GLN A 471 9.42 -11.01 -25.47
C GLN A 471 9.82 -9.62 -25.00
N THR A 472 8.87 -8.71 -24.79
CA THR A 472 9.13 -7.31 -24.48
C THR A 472 8.27 -6.85 -23.29
N GLN A 473 8.84 -6.06 -22.38
CA GLN A 473 8.15 -5.41 -21.28
C GLN A 473 8.87 -4.14 -20.86
N TYR A 474 8.15 -3.02 -20.80
CA TYR A 474 8.66 -1.77 -20.21
C TYR A 474 8.35 -1.70 -18.70
N PHE A 475 9.14 -0.90 -18.00
CA PHE A 475 8.93 -0.51 -16.61
C PHE A 475 9.14 0.99 -16.46
N GLU A 476 8.32 1.64 -15.63
CA GLU A 476 8.50 3.05 -15.27
C GLU A 476 7.89 3.31 -13.90
N MET A 477 8.60 4.07 -13.07
CA MET A 477 8.13 4.63 -11.80
C MET A 477 9.00 5.81 -11.39
N PHE A 478 8.40 7.00 -11.26
CA PHE A 478 9.08 8.23 -10.85
C PHE A 478 10.35 8.54 -11.66
N GLY A 479 10.31 8.29 -12.97
CA GLY A 479 11.44 8.48 -13.86
C GLY A 479 12.44 7.31 -13.92
N ASN A 480 12.43 6.40 -12.95
CA ASN A 480 13.18 5.15 -13.05
C ASN A 480 12.54 4.25 -14.11
N ARG A 481 13.26 3.93 -15.15
CA ARG A 481 12.72 3.26 -16.33
C ARG A 481 13.60 2.14 -16.85
N ALA A 482 12.96 1.10 -17.35
CA ALA A 482 13.63 -0.02 -18.01
C ALA A 482 12.82 -0.59 -19.16
N ILE A 483 13.51 -1.29 -20.06
CA ILE A 483 12.94 -2.11 -21.11
C ILE A 483 13.61 -3.47 -21.10
N TYR A 484 12.81 -4.53 -20.96
CA TYR A 484 13.23 -5.90 -21.25
C TYR A 484 12.88 -6.23 -22.70
N ASP A 485 13.82 -6.80 -23.45
CA ASP A 485 13.58 -7.40 -24.75
C ASP A 485 14.48 -8.62 -24.97
N LYS A 486 13.86 -9.80 -25.07
CA LYS A 486 14.53 -11.06 -25.46
C LYS A 486 15.84 -11.31 -24.72
N GLY A 487 15.79 -11.28 -23.38
CA GLY A 487 16.95 -11.56 -22.53
C GLY A 487 17.86 -10.35 -22.26
N TRP A 488 17.56 -9.18 -22.82
CA TRP A 488 18.29 -7.95 -22.56
C TRP A 488 17.47 -6.97 -21.76
N VAL A 489 18.12 -6.20 -20.89
CA VAL A 489 17.50 -5.09 -20.16
C VAL A 489 18.36 -3.86 -20.31
N ALA A 490 17.78 -2.79 -20.85
CA ALA A 490 18.33 -1.45 -20.70
C ALA A 490 17.54 -0.71 -19.62
N CYS A 491 18.23 -0.08 -18.68
CA CYS A 491 17.59 0.57 -17.53
C CYS A 491 18.36 1.81 -17.09
N THR A 492 17.69 2.68 -16.33
CA THR A 492 18.34 3.88 -15.80
C THR A 492 18.88 3.64 -14.39
N THR A 493 20.08 4.18 -14.10
CA THR A 493 20.54 4.30 -12.70
C THR A 493 19.57 5.20 -11.95
N PRO A 494 19.10 4.84 -10.75
CA PRO A 494 18.22 5.70 -9.97
C PRO A 494 18.90 7.04 -9.67
N ALA A 495 18.29 8.13 -10.10
CA ALA A 495 18.80 9.47 -9.87
C ALA A 495 18.36 10.03 -8.52
N THR A 496 17.21 9.56 -8.01
CA THR A 496 16.71 9.85 -6.66
C THR A 496 16.41 8.54 -5.95
N LEU A 497 16.83 8.41 -4.71
CA LEU A 497 16.69 7.17 -3.96
C LEU A 497 15.38 7.18 -3.16
N PRO A 498 14.72 6.01 -2.98
CA PRO A 498 13.47 5.93 -2.22
C PRO A 498 13.58 6.43 -0.77
N TRP A 499 14.73 6.24 -0.15
CA TRP A 499 15.01 6.64 1.23
C TRP A 499 15.59 8.06 1.39
N ASP A 500 15.84 8.76 0.30
CA ASP A 500 16.23 10.17 0.31
C ASP A 500 15.00 11.02 0.12
N ILE A 501 14.45 11.52 1.23
CA ILE A 501 13.21 12.28 1.23
C ILE A 501 13.36 13.76 0.85
N ASN A 502 14.60 14.30 0.89
CA ASN A 502 14.90 15.70 0.68
C ASN A 502 15.69 15.99 -0.60
N VAL A 503 15.51 15.19 -1.65
CA VAL A 503 16.28 15.32 -2.90
C VAL A 503 15.53 16.15 -3.93
N THR A 504 16.22 17.12 -4.53
CA THR A 504 15.72 17.85 -5.71
C THR A 504 15.69 16.92 -6.91
N PRO A 505 14.56 16.79 -7.63
CA PRO A 505 14.50 16.00 -8.86
C PRO A 505 15.51 16.49 -9.90
N VAL A 506 16.18 15.55 -10.56
CA VAL A 506 17.06 15.83 -11.71
C VAL A 506 16.23 15.98 -12.98
N ASP A 507 16.84 16.51 -14.06
CA ASP A 507 16.21 16.51 -15.38
C ASP A 507 15.78 15.08 -15.74
N ILE A 508 14.51 14.92 -16.14
CA ILE A 508 13.91 13.59 -16.31
C ILE A 508 14.40 12.87 -17.56
N ILE A 509 14.93 13.60 -18.54
CA ILE A 509 15.44 13.04 -19.79
C ILE A 509 16.94 12.85 -19.72
N ASP A 510 17.67 13.94 -19.43
CA ASP A 510 19.12 14.00 -19.51
C ASP A 510 19.84 13.73 -18.19
N GLY A 511 19.13 13.81 -17.06
CA GLY A 511 19.70 13.61 -15.73
C GLY A 511 19.89 12.12 -15.31
N TYR A 512 19.55 11.17 -16.17
CA TYR A 512 19.65 9.74 -15.87
C TYR A 512 20.72 9.06 -16.72
N THR A 513 21.59 8.28 -16.08
CA THR A 513 22.54 7.40 -16.75
C THR A 513 21.86 6.08 -17.10
N TRP A 514 22.17 5.52 -18.28
CA TRP A 514 21.64 4.23 -18.69
C TRP A 514 22.66 3.11 -18.51
N GLU A 515 22.17 1.95 -18.13
CA GLU A 515 22.87 0.69 -17.94
C GLU A 515 22.28 -0.37 -18.88
N LEU A 516 23.06 -1.43 -19.15
CA LEU A 516 22.65 -2.52 -20.03
C LEU A 516 23.06 -3.86 -19.43
N TYR A 517 22.13 -4.82 -19.41
CA TYR A 517 22.34 -6.16 -18.86
C TYR A 517 21.83 -7.24 -19.81
N HIS A 518 22.54 -8.37 -19.90
CA HIS A 518 22.09 -9.58 -20.60
C HIS A 518 21.58 -10.60 -19.58
N VAL A 519 20.30 -10.47 -19.18
CA VAL A 519 19.74 -11.14 -18.00
C VAL A 519 19.50 -12.64 -18.15
N GLU A 520 19.63 -13.20 -19.35
CA GLU A 520 19.70 -14.66 -19.53
C GLU A 520 20.99 -15.25 -18.92
N ASN A 521 22.09 -14.49 -18.96
CA ASN A 521 23.40 -14.88 -18.44
C ASN A 521 23.78 -14.19 -17.14
N ASP A 522 23.07 -13.12 -16.78
CA ASP A 522 23.28 -12.27 -15.61
C ASP A 522 22.00 -12.18 -14.79
N PHE A 523 21.78 -13.16 -13.91
CA PHE A 523 20.56 -13.31 -13.15
C PHE A 523 20.21 -12.08 -12.29
N SER A 524 21.22 -11.37 -11.80
CA SER A 524 21.07 -10.31 -10.79
C SER A 524 21.26 -8.88 -11.32
N GLN A 525 21.49 -8.68 -12.62
CA GLN A 525 21.92 -7.38 -13.17
C GLN A 525 23.23 -6.90 -12.52
N GLY A 526 24.20 -7.80 -12.39
CA GLY A 526 25.49 -7.54 -11.73
C GLY A 526 26.59 -7.07 -12.68
N ASN A 527 26.41 -7.19 -14.01
CA ASN A 527 27.45 -6.93 -14.99
C ASN A 527 26.95 -5.97 -16.08
N ASN A 528 27.22 -4.68 -15.89
CA ASN A 528 26.79 -3.61 -16.80
C ASN A 528 27.59 -3.60 -18.09
N LEU A 529 26.93 -3.82 -19.22
CA LEU A 529 27.50 -3.90 -20.59
C LEU A 529 27.32 -2.59 -21.38
N ALA A 530 26.83 -1.50 -20.80
CA ALA A 530 26.54 -0.27 -21.55
C ALA A 530 27.74 0.30 -22.30
N ALA A 531 28.93 0.27 -21.69
CA ALA A 531 30.16 0.76 -22.32
C ALA A 531 30.67 -0.15 -23.46
N THR A 532 30.42 -1.46 -23.37
CA THR A 532 30.92 -2.45 -24.35
C THR A 532 29.93 -2.74 -25.47
N GLN A 533 28.64 -2.44 -25.27
CA GLN A 533 27.54 -2.71 -26.21
C GLN A 533 26.68 -1.45 -26.47
N PRO A 534 27.27 -0.29 -26.86
CA PRO A 534 26.52 0.96 -26.99
C PRO A 534 25.45 0.90 -28.10
N GLY A 535 25.64 0.08 -29.12
CA GLY A 535 24.65 -0.12 -30.19
C GLY A 535 23.37 -0.81 -29.66
N LYS A 536 23.52 -1.87 -28.84
CA LYS A 536 22.40 -2.57 -28.24
C LYS A 536 21.67 -1.68 -27.21
N LEU A 537 22.43 -0.91 -26.44
CA LEU A 537 21.84 0.06 -25.53
C LEU A 537 20.96 1.05 -26.30
N LYS A 538 21.44 1.64 -27.37
CA LYS A 538 20.69 2.61 -28.19
C LYS A 538 19.42 2.02 -28.80
N GLU A 539 19.50 0.77 -29.27
CA GLU A 539 18.36 0.01 -29.80
C GLU A 539 17.25 -0.08 -28.72
N LEU A 540 17.63 -0.52 -27.51
CA LEU A 540 16.68 -0.71 -26.41
C LEU A 540 16.14 0.60 -25.86
N GLN A 541 16.94 1.67 -25.80
CA GLN A 541 16.43 3.01 -25.47
C GLN A 541 15.32 3.44 -26.44
N THR A 542 15.54 3.24 -27.73
CA THR A 542 14.54 3.56 -28.76
C THR A 542 13.27 2.74 -28.58
N LEU A 543 13.41 1.45 -28.27
CA LEU A 543 12.29 0.56 -27.99
C LEU A 543 11.52 1.01 -26.75
N PHE A 544 12.20 1.43 -25.65
CA PHE A 544 11.55 1.97 -24.47
C PHE A 544 10.61 3.14 -24.82
N TYR A 545 11.11 4.13 -25.54
CA TYR A 545 10.31 5.31 -25.91
C TYR A 545 9.13 4.94 -26.84
N SER A 546 9.30 3.94 -27.70
CA SER A 546 8.21 3.41 -28.53
C SER A 546 7.10 2.75 -27.67
N GLU A 547 7.47 1.88 -26.75
CA GLU A 547 6.51 1.23 -25.84
C GLU A 547 5.88 2.24 -24.89
N ALA A 548 6.64 3.20 -24.39
CA ALA A 548 6.14 4.27 -23.52
C ALA A 548 5.05 5.11 -24.21
N GLY A 549 5.24 5.45 -25.50
CA GLY A 549 4.22 6.15 -26.28
C GLY A 549 2.96 5.32 -26.53
N LYS A 550 3.13 4.00 -26.67
CA LYS A 550 2.02 3.06 -26.91
C LYS A 550 1.11 2.88 -25.70
N TYR A 551 1.67 2.91 -24.49
CA TYR A 551 0.98 2.54 -23.26
C TYR A 551 0.68 3.72 -22.31
N ASN A 552 0.66 4.96 -22.78
CA ASN A 552 0.36 6.17 -21.99
C ASN A 552 1.34 6.44 -20.84
N VAL A 553 2.62 6.08 -21.03
CA VAL A 553 3.66 6.36 -20.02
C VAL A 553 4.05 7.84 -20.03
N PHE A 554 3.84 8.53 -21.14
CA PHE A 554 4.09 9.97 -21.22
C PHE A 554 2.94 10.83 -20.67
N PRO A 555 3.28 11.99 -20.06
CA PRO A 555 4.64 12.49 -19.80
C PRO A 555 5.31 11.74 -18.65
N LEU A 556 6.63 11.53 -18.74
CA LEU A 556 7.42 11.05 -17.61
C LEU A 556 7.40 12.10 -16.49
N ASP A 557 7.33 11.64 -15.22
CA ASP A 557 7.24 12.54 -14.07
C ASP A 557 7.98 11.95 -12.85
N ASN A 558 9.10 12.56 -12.46
CA ASN A 558 9.90 12.18 -11.30
C ASN A 558 9.65 13.04 -10.05
N ARG A 559 8.64 13.92 -10.08
CA ARG A 559 8.27 14.74 -8.93
C ARG A 559 7.54 13.86 -7.90
N LYS A 560 7.87 14.01 -6.63
CA LYS A 560 7.25 13.28 -5.52
C LYS A 560 6.44 14.20 -4.61
N SER A 561 7.08 15.20 -4.00
CA SER A 561 6.42 16.13 -3.08
C SER A 561 5.28 16.92 -3.72
N GLU A 562 5.43 17.34 -4.97
CA GLU A 562 4.40 18.07 -5.71
C GLU A 562 3.16 17.21 -6.01
N ARG A 563 3.36 15.90 -6.17
CA ARG A 563 2.26 14.95 -6.36
C ARG A 563 1.47 14.67 -5.08
N MET A 564 2.05 14.93 -3.91
CA MET A 564 1.34 14.84 -2.62
C MET A 564 0.40 16.02 -2.38
N ASP A 565 0.46 17.09 -3.19
CA ASP A 565 -0.45 18.23 -3.07
C ASP A 565 -1.88 17.88 -3.49
N VAL A 566 -2.74 17.71 -2.50
CA VAL A 566 -4.16 17.38 -2.70
C VAL A 566 -4.94 18.44 -3.48
N SER A 567 -4.46 19.71 -3.53
CA SER A 567 -5.13 20.78 -4.26
C SER A 567 -5.04 20.65 -5.79
N THR A 568 -4.17 19.77 -6.28
CA THR A 568 -4.00 19.50 -7.72
C THR A 568 -4.95 18.42 -8.25
N ARG A 569 -5.70 17.77 -7.37
CA ARG A 569 -6.61 16.65 -7.68
C ARG A 569 -8.08 17.01 -7.44
N PRO A 570 -9.04 16.26 -8.01
CA PRO A 570 -10.44 16.34 -7.60
C PRO A 570 -10.58 16.09 -6.08
N SER A 571 -11.52 16.76 -5.42
CA SER A 571 -11.77 16.58 -3.99
C SER A 571 -13.21 16.93 -3.64
N LEU A 572 -13.80 16.21 -2.70
CA LEU A 572 -15.11 16.53 -2.13
C LEU A 572 -15.10 17.85 -1.34
N THR A 573 -13.91 18.31 -0.95
CA THR A 573 -13.71 19.54 -0.17
C THR A 573 -13.25 20.73 -1.00
N TYR A 574 -13.03 20.53 -2.30
CA TYR A 574 -12.49 21.57 -3.19
C TYR A 574 -13.36 22.84 -3.19
N GLY A 575 -12.73 23.99 -2.99
CA GLY A 575 -13.37 25.31 -2.96
C GLY A 575 -14.22 25.60 -1.72
N ARG A 576 -14.39 24.64 -0.81
CA ARG A 576 -15.10 24.85 0.45
C ARG A 576 -14.15 25.44 1.49
N THR A 577 -14.62 26.49 2.14
CA THR A 577 -13.91 27.15 3.25
C THR A 577 -14.64 26.99 4.58
N THR A 578 -15.88 26.48 4.56
CA THR A 578 -16.70 26.28 5.76
C THR A 578 -17.34 24.88 5.73
N PHE A 579 -17.23 24.18 6.84
CA PHE A 579 -17.74 22.83 7.05
C PHE A 579 -18.55 22.80 8.35
N THR A 580 -19.83 22.49 8.25
CA THR A 580 -20.74 22.47 9.40
C THR A 580 -21.29 21.09 9.62
N TYR A 581 -21.20 20.62 10.86
CA TYR A 581 -21.68 19.32 11.33
C TYR A 581 -22.72 19.56 12.41
N ASN A 582 -23.95 19.08 12.19
CA ASN A 582 -25.09 19.23 13.13
C ASN A 582 -25.38 17.95 13.89
N SER A 583 -24.53 16.94 13.73
CA SER A 583 -24.61 15.65 14.43
C SER A 583 -23.23 15.00 14.43
N PRO A 584 -22.97 14.05 15.32
CA PRO A 584 -21.74 13.28 15.28
C PRO A 584 -21.55 12.58 13.94
N VAL A 585 -20.30 12.60 13.43
CA VAL A 585 -19.85 11.85 12.24
C VAL A 585 -18.54 11.16 12.57
N LYS A 586 -18.26 10.04 11.91
CA LYS A 586 -17.04 9.29 12.13
C LYS A 586 -16.50 8.67 10.85
N ARG A 587 -15.23 8.32 10.89
CA ARG A 587 -14.55 7.58 9.84
C ARG A 587 -14.50 8.32 8.49
N ILE A 588 -14.39 9.66 8.55
CA ILE A 588 -14.16 10.47 7.35
C ILE A 588 -12.66 10.37 6.99
N THR A 589 -12.35 9.82 5.83
CA THR A 589 -10.98 9.72 5.34
C THR A 589 -10.35 11.09 5.08
N GLU A 590 -9.02 11.22 5.17
CA GLU A 590 -8.34 12.52 5.02
C GLU A 590 -8.68 13.23 3.70
N GLY A 591 -8.83 12.49 2.58
CA GLY A 591 -9.21 13.06 1.28
C GLY A 591 -10.61 13.70 1.24
N ALA A 592 -11.47 13.43 2.24
CA ALA A 592 -12.83 13.99 2.37
C ALA A 592 -12.99 14.90 3.60
N ALA A 593 -11.98 15.00 4.45
CA ALA A 593 -11.96 15.85 5.64
C ALA A 593 -11.60 17.31 5.30
N PRO A 594 -11.93 18.29 6.17
CA PRO A 594 -11.40 19.64 6.03
C PRO A 594 -9.88 19.65 6.08
N ASP A 595 -9.23 20.22 5.08
CA ASP A 595 -7.76 20.29 5.03
C ASP A 595 -7.25 21.46 5.87
N LEU A 596 -6.83 21.18 7.11
CA LEU A 596 -6.31 22.15 8.07
C LEU A 596 -4.78 22.41 7.91
N LYS A 597 -4.11 21.66 7.05
CA LYS A 597 -2.66 21.76 6.90
C LYS A 597 -2.23 23.09 6.29
N ASN A 598 -1.10 23.62 6.78
CA ASN A 598 -0.41 24.79 6.21
C ASN A 598 -1.25 26.08 6.14
N ARG A 599 -2.24 26.24 7.03
CA ARG A 599 -3.13 27.42 7.04
C ARG A 599 -3.68 27.74 8.41
N SER A 600 -4.20 28.96 8.55
CA SER A 600 -5.00 29.35 9.69
C SER A 600 -6.43 28.81 9.54
N PHE A 601 -7.07 28.49 10.69
CA PHE A 601 -8.45 28.01 10.72
C PHE A 601 -9.10 28.33 12.07
N THR A 602 -10.42 28.30 12.09
CA THR A 602 -11.20 28.43 13.31
C THR A 602 -12.18 27.25 13.42
N ILE A 603 -12.25 26.62 14.59
CA ILE A 603 -13.26 25.61 14.94
C ILE A 603 -14.18 26.22 15.97
N THR A 604 -15.48 26.29 15.68
CA THR A 604 -16.51 26.68 16.65
C THR A 604 -17.38 25.48 16.99
N ALA A 605 -17.72 25.32 18.27
CA ALA A 605 -18.63 24.26 18.70
C ALA A 605 -19.64 24.81 19.70
N ASP A 606 -20.91 24.55 19.45
CA ASP A 606 -22.01 24.83 20.38
C ASP A 606 -22.41 23.54 21.10
N VAL A 607 -22.18 23.49 22.39
CA VAL A 607 -22.48 22.31 23.22
C VAL A 607 -23.48 22.67 24.33
N ASN A 608 -24.34 21.72 24.70
CA ASN A 608 -25.23 21.85 25.83
C ASN A 608 -24.82 20.84 26.90
N VAL A 609 -24.23 21.33 27.98
CA VAL A 609 -23.70 20.54 29.09
C VAL A 609 -24.79 20.29 30.12
N THR A 610 -25.09 19.02 30.37
CA THR A 610 -26.06 18.53 31.36
C THR A 610 -25.38 17.70 32.44
N ASN A 611 -24.25 17.07 32.15
CA ASN A 611 -23.47 16.31 33.12
C ASN A 611 -22.66 17.24 34.03
N ALA A 612 -22.48 16.85 35.28
CA ALA A 612 -21.67 17.61 36.23
C ALA A 612 -20.20 17.72 35.84
N VAL A 613 -19.68 16.69 35.15
CA VAL A 613 -18.32 16.62 34.64
C VAL A 613 -18.37 16.08 33.22
N PRO A 614 -18.52 16.96 32.20
CA PRO A 614 -18.51 16.53 30.79
C PRO A 614 -17.15 15.98 30.40
N ASN A 615 -17.15 14.98 29.48
CA ASN A 615 -15.95 14.33 28.95
C ASN A 615 -16.16 13.92 27.49
N GLY A 616 -15.08 13.64 26.79
CA GLY A 616 -15.10 13.08 25.46
C GLY A 616 -14.73 14.06 24.34
N VAL A 617 -14.67 13.58 23.12
CA VAL A 617 -14.11 14.31 21.98
C VAL A 617 -15.19 15.11 21.25
N LEU A 618 -14.87 16.37 20.95
CA LEU A 618 -15.69 17.25 20.11
C LEU A 618 -15.33 17.12 18.64
N ALA A 619 -14.03 17.11 18.33
CA ALA A 619 -13.51 16.81 16.98
C ALA A 619 -12.06 16.35 17.06
N THR A 620 -11.69 15.47 16.14
CA THR A 620 -10.32 14.96 16.02
C THR A 620 -10.01 14.62 14.58
N GLN A 621 -8.73 14.66 14.20
CA GLN A 621 -8.22 14.11 12.96
C GLN A 621 -6.87 13.43 13.21
N GLY A 622 -6.71 12.20 12.71
CA GLY A 622 -5.55 11.37 13.00
C GLY A 622 -5.61 10.74 14.38
N GLY A 623 -4.47 10.33 14.91
CA GLY A 623 -4.39 9.60 16.17
C GLY A 623 -3.00 9.63 16.79
N ARG A 624 -2.58 8.52 17.37
CA ARG A 624 -1.33 8.37 18.14
C ARG A 624 -0.07 8.77 17.36
N PHE A 625 -0.07 8.61 16.03
CA PHE A 625 1.13 8.76 15.22
C PHE A 625 1.26 10.12 14.55
N CYS A 626 0.15 10.82 14.38
CA CYS A 626 0.06 12.22 13.94
C CYS A 626 -1.40 12.67 14.03
N GLY A 627 -1.64 13.92 14.40
CA GLY A 627 -2.99 14.47 14.38
C GLY A 627 -3.24 15.59 15.39
N TRP A 628 -4.50 15.95 15.51
CA TRP A 628 -4.98 16.94 16.48
C TRP A 628 -6.33 16.51 17.05
N GLY A 629 -6.61 16.96 18.26
CA GLY A 629 -7.88 16.73 18.94
C GLY A 629 -8.35 17.93 19.75
N LEU A 630 -9.65 18.22 19.66
CA LEU A 630 -10.37 19.13 20.52
C LEU A 630 -11.35 18.30 21.36
N TYR A 631 -11.13 18.22 22.67
CA TYR A 631 -11.88 17.34 23.56
C TYR A 631 -12.11 17.97 24.93
N VAL A 632 -12.98 17.38 25.71
CA VAL A 632 -13.22 17.76 27.09
C VAL A 632 -12.71 16.65 28.02
N LYS A 633 -11.84 17.00 28.95
CA LYS A 633 -11.30 16.12 29.98
C LYS A 633 -11.60 16.69 31.37
N ASP A 634 -12.31 15.92 32.20
CA ASP A 634 -12.69 16.31 33.58
C ASP A 634 -13.37 17.70 33.63
N GLY A 635 -14.28 17.93 32.68
CA GLY A 635 -15.00 19.19 32.53
C GLY A 635 -14.25 20.34 31.86
N LYS A 636 -12.97 20.17 31.52
CA LYS A 636 -12.14 21.21 30.94
C LYS A 636 -11.90 20.96 29.45
N LEU A 637 -12.12 22.03 28.65
CA LEU A 637 -11.80 22.02 27.23
C LEU A 637 -10.29 21.88 27.04
N THR A 638 -9.88 20.98 26.16
CA THR A 638 -8.48 20.73 25.84
C THR A 638 -8.28 20.62 24.33
N TYR A 639 -7.22 21.24 23.83
CA TYR A 639 -6.70 21.05 22.48
C TYR A 639 -5.34 20.37 22.53
N CYS A 640 -5.13 19.36 21.71
CA CYS A 640 -3.84 18.70 21.54
C CYS A 640 -3.45 18.69 20.07
N TYR A 641 -2.19 18.99 19.80
CA TYR A 641 -1.55 18.74 18.49
C TYR A 641 -0.41 17.75 18.67
N ASN A 642 -0.54 16.59 18.04
CA ASN A 642 0.46 15.55 17.98
C ASN A 642 1.28 15.72 16.69
N TYR A 643 2.49 16.26 16.82
CA TYR A 643 3.40 16.42 15.70
C TYR A 643 4.17 15.12 15.43
N VAL A 644 3.66 14.31 14.50
CA VAL A 644 4.24 13.04 13.98
C VAL A 644 4.81 12.12 15.06
N GLY A 645 4.18 12.09 16.24
CA GLY A 645 4.61 11.30 17.39
C GLY A 645 5.84 11.82 18.14
N LEU A 646 6.50 12.89 17.65
CA LEU A 646 7.69 13.46 18.28
C LEU A 646 7.36 14.36 19.46
N THR A 647 6.31 15.16 19.35
CA THR A 647 5.90 16.09 20.40
C THR A 647 4.38 16.26 20.46
N ASN A 648 3.84 16.32 21.66
CA ASN A 648 2.46 16.66 21.91
C ASN A 648 2.39 18.07 22.51
N THR A 649 1.77 19.02 21.80
CA THR A 649 1.46 20.33 22.33
C THR A 649 0.04 20.31 22.88
N VAL A 650 -0.12 20.43 24.19
CA VAL A 650 -1.42 20.36 24.90
C VAL A 650 -1.76 21.73 25.45
N LEU A 651 -2.99 22.17 25.19
CA LEU A 651 -3.57 23.40 25.72
C LEU A 651 -4.87 23.07 26.47
N GLY A 652 -4.84 23.06 27.80
CA GLY A 652 -6.03 22.96 28.64
C GLY A 652 -6.61 24.33 28.96
N ALA A 653 -7.94 24.44 28.95
CA ALA A 653 -8.63 25.64 29.45
C ALA A 653 -8.43 25.82 30.95
N THR A 654 -8.35 27.07 31.39
CA THR A 654 -8.26 27.41 32.84
C THR A 654 -9.53 27.00 33.59
N ASP A 655 -10.69 27.28 32.97
CA ASP A 655 -12.00 27.07 33.56
C ASP A 655 -12.71 25.86 32.94
N SER A 656 -13.60 25.22 33.72
CA SER A 656 -14.47 24.14 33.25
C SER A 656 -15.64 24.72 32.43
N LEU A 657 -16.21 23.90 31.56
CA LEU A 657 -17.47 24.21 30.88
C LEU A 657 -18.57 24.35 31.94
N THR A 658 -19.46 25.31 31.72
CA THR A 658 -20.60 25.56 32.63
C THR A 658 -21.79 24.72 32.20
N GLN A 659 -22.69 24.43 33.15
CA GLN A 659 -23.99 23.81 32.83
C GLN A 659 -24.80 24.69 31.87
N GLY A 660 -25.51 24.06 30.94
CA GLY A 660 -26.25 24.72 29.86
C GLY A 660 -25.41 24.91 28.61
N THR A 661 -25.77 25.90 27.82
CA THR A 661 -25.12 26.16 26.52
C THR A 661 -23.74 26.80 26.70
N ASN A 662 -22.73 26.23 26.04
CA ASN A 662 -21.42 26.82 25.93
C ASN A 662 -21.06 26.99 24.44
N HIS A 663 -20.53 28.17 24.12
CA HIS A 663 -19.94 28.48 22.81
C HIS A 663 -18.43 28.37 22.91
N ILE A 664 -17.84 27.42 22.17
CA ILE A 664 -16.44 27.10 22.18
C ILE A 664 -15.81 27.58 20.88
N VAL A 665 -14.63 28.21 20.97
CA VAL A 665 -13.84 28.61 19.81
C VAL A 665 -12.40 28.13 20.00
N LEU A 666 -11.87 27.40 19.01
CA LEU A 666 -10.45 27.18 18.80
C LEU A 666 -10.03 28.01 17.59
N ASP A 667 -9.19 29.00 17.79
CA ASP A 667 -8.60 29.80 16.72
C ASP A 667 -7.13 29.41 16.57
N PHE A 668 -6.75 28.96 15.37
CA PHE A 668 -5.38 28.58 15.03
C PHE A 668 -4.81 29.53 13.98
N VAL A 669 -3.78 30.28 14.35
CA VAL A 669 -3.10 31.24 13.48
C VAL A 669 -1.75 30.65 13.05
N TYR A 670 -1.67 30.21 11.79
CA TYR A 670 -0.47 29.62 11.19
C TYR A 670 0.64 30.66 11.05
N ASP A 671 1.88 30.32 11.41
CA ASP A 671 3.02 31.24 11.37
C ASP A 671 3.42 31.66 9.95
N GLY A 672 3.05 30.88 8.92
CA GLY A 672 3.46 31.11 7.54
C GLY A 672 4.93 30.72 7.30
N GLY A 673 5.47 31.11 6.17
CA GLY A 673 6.90 30.94 5.86
C GLY A 673 7.28 29.60 5.23
N GLY A 674 6.36 28.65 5.07
CA GLY A 674 6.65 27.34 4.46
C GLY A 674 5.57 26.29 4.71
N VAL A 675 5.88 25.05 4.39
CA VAL A 675 5.06 23.86 4.66
C VAL A 675 5.44 23.29 6.04
N GLY A 676 4.46 22.86 6.83
CA GLY A 676 4.70 22.20 8.12
C GLY A 676 5.16 23.14 9.25
N MET A 677 5.02 24.46 9.06
CA MET A 677 5.36 25.44 10.10
C MET A 677 4.38 25.38 11.27
N GLY A 678 4.75 26.02 12.38
CA GLY A 678 3.95 26.11 13.58
C GLY A 678 2.78 27.09 13.50
N GLY A 679 2.17 27.36 14.66
CA GLY A 679 1.10 28.33 14.78
C GLY A 679 0.63 28.52 16.21
N TRP A 680 -0.14 29.57 16.43
CA TRP A 680 -0.72 29.90 17.73
C TRP A 680 -2.14 29.34 17.83
N ALA A 681 -2.37 28.46 18.79
CA ALA A 681 -3.68 27.97 19.16
C ALA A 681 -4.24 28.80 20.34
N THR A 682 -5.47 29.31 20.21
CA THR A 682 -6.17 30.07 21.26
C THR A 682 -7.52 29.42 21.50
N LEU A 683 -7.80 29.05 22.75
CA LEU A 683 -9.12 28.56 23.18
C LEU A 683 -9.94 29.72 23.76
N GLN A 684 -11.23 29.77 23.43
CA GLN A 684 -12.21 30.66 24.03
C GLN A 684 -13.44 29.86 24.43
N ILE A 685 -14.05 30.25 25.55
CA ILE A 685 -15.32 29.70 26.07
C ILE A 685 -16.23 30.90 26.37
N ASN A 686 -17.40 30.93 25.73
CA ASN A 686 -18.40 31.99 25.92
C ASN A 686 -17.83 33.41 25.71
N GLY A 687 -16.94 33.57 24.73
CA GLY A 687 -16.31 34.84 24.36
C GLY A 687 -15.10 35.24 25.22
N SER A 688 -14.77 34.47 26.26
CA SER A 688 -13.59 34.72 27.11
C SER A 688 -12.43 33.80 26.70
N GLN A 689 -11.20 34.35 26.60
CA GLN A 689 -10.00 33.55 26.32
C GLN A 689 -9.73 32.58 27.49
N ALA A 690 -9.72 31.30 27.22
CA ALA A 690 -9.51 30.22 28.17
C ALA A 690 -8.08 29.67 28.16
N GLY A 691 -7.28 29.99 27.12
CA GLY A 691 -5.90 29.59 27.03
C GLY A 691 -5.28 29.91 25.66
N LYS A 692 -3.93 29.91 25.60
CA LYS A 692 -3.17 30.11 24.37
C LYS A 692 -1.83 29.39 24.44
N VAL A 693 -1.44 28.73 23.35
CA VAL A 693 -0.15 28.03 23.21
C VAL A 693 0.40 28.16 21.79
N HIS A 694 1.70 28.13 21.64
CA HIS A 694 2.37 27.99 20.34
C HIS A 694 2.63 26.50 20.05
N VAL A 695 2.15 26.02 18.91
CA VAL A 695 2.48 24.71 18.33
C VAL A 695 3.72 24.90 17.48
N PRO A 696 4.88 24.28 17.80
CA PRO A 696 6.15 24.59 17.12
C PRO A 696 6.21 24.16 15.65
N ALA A 697 5.52 23.05 15.31
CA ALA A 697 5.47 22.51 13.95
C ALA A 697 4.18 21.72 13.74
N THR A 698 3.73 21.60 12.49
CA THR A 698 2.53 20.88 12.09
C THR A 698 2.82 19.90 10.96
N ALA A 699 1.95 18.89 10.76
CA ALA A 699 2.02 18.01 9.60
C ALA A 699 1.85 18.82 8.31
N GLY A 700 2.79 18.68 7.39
CA GLY A 700 2.81 19.46 6.16
C GLY A 700 2.06 18.82 5.00
N TYR A 701 2.07 17.48 4.92
CA TYR A 701 1.60 16.74 3.76
C TYR A 701 0.46 15.77 4.08
N ARG A 702 0.62 14.92 5.09
CA ARG A 702 -0.39 13.93 5.44
C ARG A 702 -0.47 13.70 6.95
N ILE A 703 -1.70 13.57 7.46
CA ILE A 703 -1.93 13.25 8.87
C ILE A 703 -1.91 11.74 9.06
N SER A 704 -2.69 10.98 8.27
CA SER A 704 -2.69 9.53 8.33
C SER A 704 -3.24 8.88 7.06
N PHE A 705 -2.91 7.60 6.84
CA PHE A 705 -3.54 6.78 5.80
C PHE A 705 -4.74 5.98 6.31
N ASP A 706 -4.78 5.64 7.58
CA ASP A 706 -5.80 4.77 8.19
C ASP A 706 -6.59 5.42 9.33
N GLU A 707 -6.03 6.42 10.01
CA GLU A 707 -6.76 7.23 10.98
C GLU A 707 -7.62 8.29 10.28
N THR A 708 -8.72 8.68 10.90
CA THR A 708 -9.78 9.45 10.27
C THR A 708 -10.04 10.80 10.93
N PHE A 709 -10.94 11.58 10.35
CA PHE A 709 -11.54 12.76 10.96
C PHE A 709 -12.91 12.38 11.54
N ASP A 710 -13.11 12.71 12.81
CA ASP A 710 -14.30 12.40 13.57
C ASP A 710 -14.85 13.66 14.26
N VAL A 711 -16.18 13.72 14.48
CA VAL A 711 -16.87 14.79 15.20
C VAL A 711 -17.81 14.19 16.25
N GLY A 712 -17.75 14.70 17.49
CA GLY A 712 -18.55 14.21 18.62
C GLY A 712 -18.06 12.88 19.20
N GLN A 713 -17.00 12.35 18.68
CA GLN A 713 -16.32 11.13 19.15
C GLN A 713 -14.91 11.04 18.58
N ASP A 714 -14.14 10.04 19.03
CA ASP A 714 -12.88 9.61 18.44
C ASP A 714 -12.87 8.09 18.23
N THR A 715 -12.29 7.64 17.11
CA THR A 715 -12.16 6.24 16.72
C THR A 715 -10.69 5.93 16.37
N GLY A 716 -10.35 4.65 16.18
CA GLY A 716 -8.96 4.25 15.87
C GLY A 716 -8.05 4.30 17.09
N THR A 717 -7.12 5.27 17.14
CA THR A 717 -6.24 5.52 18.28
C THR A 717 -6.36 6.95 18.80
N PRO A 718 -6.18 7.20 20.11
CA PRO A 718 -6.29 8.55 20.66
C PRO A 718 -5.11 9.42 20.18
N VAL A 719 -5.36 10.72 20.01
CA VAL A 719 -4.30 11.68 19.60
C VAL A 719 -3.20 11.81 20.67
N ASN A 720 -3.58 11.60 21.93
CA ASN A 720 -2.65 11.48 23.06
C ASN A 720 -3.21 10.52 24.12
N ASP A 721 -2.44 10.23 25.17
CA ASP A 721 -2.84 9.29 26.22
C ASP A 721 -3.80 9.90 27.28
N ASP A 722 -4.40 11.06 27.03
CA ASP A 722 -5.35 11.70 27.94
C ASP A 722 -6.72 11.00 28.02
N TYR A 723 -7.08 10.26 26.99
CA TYR A 723 -8.34 9.51 26.91
C TYR A 723 -8.15 8.18 26.20
N GLN A 724 -9.17 7.33 26.24
CA GLN A 724 -9.21 6.05 25.53
C GLN A 724 -10.27 6.12 24.41
N VAL A 725 -10.06 5.36 23.35
CA VAL A 725 -11.02 5.21 22.25
C VAL A 725 -11.82 3.90 22.37
N PRO A 726 -13.10 3.89 21.94
CA PRO A 726 -13.86 5.02 21.43
C PRO A 726 -14.18 6.06 22.54
N SER A 727 -13.99 7.35 22.22
CA SER A 727 -14.23 8.46 23.14
C SER A 727 -15.37 9.32 22.63
N VAL A 728 -16.58 9.02 23.07
CA VAL A 728 -17.79 9.76 22.70
C VAL A 728 -17.99 10.94 23.65
N PHE A 729 -18.35 12.12 23.11
CA PHE A 729 -18.71 13.27 23.94
C PHE A 729 -19.96 12.94 24.75
N THR A 730 -19.87 13.09 26.07
CA THR A 730 -20.92 12.65 27.03
C THR A 730 -22.16 13.52 27.05
N ASP A 731 -22.11 14.69 26.44
CA ASP A 731 -23.15 15.69 26.40
C ASP A 731 -23.60 16.00 24.97
N GLN A 732 -24.44 17.00 24.78
CA GLN A 732 -24.97 17.30 23.45
C GLN A 732 -24.07 18.27 22.70
N LEU A 733 -23.52 17.82 21.54
CA LEU A 733 -22.94 18.68 20.55
C LEU A 733 -24.04 19.12 19.55
N ASN A 734 -24.44 20.39 19.64
CA ASN A 734 -25.51 20.95 18.79
C ASN A 734 -25.00 21.22 17.38
N GLN A 735 -23.82 21.84 17.26
CA GLN A 735 -23.20 22.17 16.00
C GLN A 735 -21.68 22.30 16.18
N LEU A 736 -20.93 21.87 15.16
CA LEU A 736 -19.51 22.17 15.04
C LEU A 736 -19.25 22.73 13.64
N THR A 737 -18.57 23.86 13.57
CA THR A 737 -18.19 24.50 12.28
C THR A 737 -16.69 24.72 12.22
N ILE A 738 -16.09 24.30 11.11
CA ILE A 738 -14.69 24.57 10.78
C ILE A 738 -14.64 25.60 9.66
N THR A 739 -13.93 26.69 9.86
CA THR A 739 -13.72 27.73 8.86
C THR A 739 -12.24 27.85 8.52
N LEU A 740 -11.91 27.69 7.24
CA LEU A 740 -10.55 27.70 6.72
C LEU A 740 -10.18 29.09 6.19
N GLN A 741 -9.02 29.57 6.54
CA GLN A 741 -8.42 30.74 5.92
C GLN A 741 -7.63 30.35 4.66
N PRO A 742 -7.39 31.28 3.70
CA PRO A 742 -6.55 31.01 2.55
C PRO A 742 -5.15 30.54 2.98
N VAL A 743 -4.58 29.59 2.23
CA VAL A 743 -3.19 29.17 2.45
C VAL A 743 -2.27 30.36 2.21
N PRO A 744 -1.38 30.73 3.15
CA PRO A 744 -0.48 31.86 3.00
C PRO A 744 0.44 31.74 1.77
N PRO A 745 0.82 32.83 1.10
CA PRO A 745 1.66 32.78 -0.10
C PRO A 745 2.98 32.03 0.07
N GLY A 746 3.56 32.02 1.27
CA GLY A 746 4.79 31.30 1.59
C GLY A 746 4.58 29.77 1.65
N ALA A 747 3.49 29.30 2.24
CA ALA A 747 3.12 27.90 2.28
C ALA A 747 2.60 27.38 0.92
N GLN A 748 1.99 28.27 0.12
CA GLN A 748 1.69 27.99 -1.28
C GLN A 748 2.93 27.91 -2.15
N SER A 749 4.04 28.59 -1.79
CA SER A 749 5.15 28.80 -2.73
C SER A 749 6.02 27.58 -2.94
N GLU A 750 6.15 26.64 -2.02
CA GLU A 750 6.87 25.41 -2.29
C GLU A 750 6.03 24.48 -3.14
N VAL A 751 4.76 24.29 -2.80
CA VAL A 751 3.81 23.50 -3.56
C VAL A 751 3.43 24.19 -4.90
N ARG A 752 3.20 25.52 -4.92
CA ARG A 752 2.93 26.29 -6.14
C ARG A 752 4.15 26.63 -6.97
N ARG A 753 5.34 26.84 -6.38
CA ARG A 753 6.57 27.03 -7.17
C ARG A 753 6.88 25.80 -8.00
N ALA A 754 6.63 24.61 -7.49
CA ALA A 754 6.75 23.37 -8.23
C ALA A 754 5.68 23.26 -9.32
N ALA A 755 4.41 23.55 -9.01
CA ALA A 755 3.33 23.57 -9.99
C ALA A 755 3.50 24.71 -11.03
N LEU A 756 4.04 25.87 -10.64
CA LEU A 756 4.31 26.99 -11.54
C LEU A 756 5.54 26.72 -12.42
N ARG A 757 6.60 26.11 -11.87
CA ARG A 757 7.75 25.65 -12.66
C ARG A 757 7.29 24.64 -13.70
N GLY A 758 6.50 23.64 -13.34
CA GLY A 758 5.94 22.69 -14.31
C GLY A 758 5.03 23.32 -15.38
N ARG A 759 4.40 24.46 -15.11
CA ARG A 759 3.63 25.24 -16.10
C ARG A 759 4.53 26.14 -16.98
N ILE A 760 5.59 26.69 -16.41
CA ILE A 760 6.57 27.51 -17.14
C ILE A 760 7.40 26.61 -18.06
N ASP A 761 7.87 25.48 -17.57
CA ASP A 761 8.61 24.49 -18.36
C ASP A 761 7.75 23.92 -19.51
N LYS A 762 6.45 23.76 -19.30
CA LYS A 762 5.50 23.34 -20.34
C LYS A 762 5.24 24.47 -21.36
N GLY A 763 5.18 25.74 -20.94
CA GLY A 763 5.02 26.88 -21.83
C GLY A 763 6.29 27.28 -22.60
N LEU A 764 7.45 26.69 -22.27
CA LEU A 764 8.71 26.86 -23.01
C LEU A 764 8.98 25.68 -23.95
N GLN A 765 8.17 24.61 -23.89
CA GLN A 765 8.24 23.44 -24.77
C GLN A 765 7.18 23.47 -25.91
N ASP A 766 6.17 24.33 -25.80
CA ASP A 766 5.21 24.70 -26.85
C ASP A 766 5.68 25.98 -27.55
#